data_66564d90a9bd2e7e88ae9be5233c322c
#
_entry.id   66564d90a9bd2e7e88ae9be5233c322c
#
_cell.length_a   1.000
_cell.length_b   1.000
_cell.length_c   1.000
_cell.angle_alpha   90.00
_cell.angle_beta   90.00
_cell.angle_gamma   90.00
#
_symmetry.space_group_name_H-M   'P 1'
#
loop_
_entity.id
_entity.type
_entity.pdbx_description
1 polymer ?
#
loop_
_entity_poly.entity_id
_entity_poly.type
_entity_poly.pdbx_seq_one_letter_code
_entity_poly.pdbx_strand_id
1 'polypeptide(L)'
;MGYTANDIRNICLLGHGGDGKSALCESMLFTTKAITRLGKRADGTTVSDFDDEEKKRQYSISSSVIPVEYNKCKLNVIDNPGYFDFAGQIVQSLRVVDAGLICLTAKSGIGVGTEKGWKYLAKANLPAMFYVSKLDEEHANFFNVLDSLREMFGASVIPFTFPIMQGETAVGLVDLIEKKAYDANGKEIPLPADANDKIEEYMAELNEQVAETDEALMEKFFMEEPFTAEELQTGIKAGICERSVTPVFCGCAYTGLGTTNLLANLVKYAPNPLEGKPMTQVDEDGTESEFKLDPNGSPMAFVFNTLADQYGKNSYFKVISGDMEDTLTVVNARTGDSEKLGNMFFPKGKDNTKTSKVCCGDIGVFTKLASVKTGDTLGLPGKTVRIKGMTYDEPMYKMAVYAKVKGTEDKIANGLVKLKEEDESFTYGNDPETKELIIAGVGDMQLSVLMAKLSSKYKVEAVLKPAKIAYRETIKKKVEIHGRHKKQSGGHGQFGDVYIRFEPQSESEEMIFADETVGGCVPKNFIPSVEKGLRNCVGKGVLAGYPVVFLKATLYFGSYHPVDSSDMAFQTAAGIAYKEGLPTAGPTLLEPIGELKVLIPDGNMGDVIGDLNKRRGRVMGMNPDPENPGYQIVEAEVPVGEMTTYSIDLRAMSQGRGSYTLKFVRYEEVPQMNQAKIIEDAKKEEEEA
;
A
#
# COMPACT_ATOMS: atom_id res chain seq x y z
N MET A 1 3.46 -26.77 26.19
CA MET A 1 3.79 -25.88 27.32
C MET A 1 3.00 -24.62 27.13
N GLY A 2 2.43 -24.02 28.22
CA GLY A 2 1.79 -22.71 28.09
C GLY A 2 2.84 -21.62 28.16
N TYR A 3 2.99 -20.82 27.12
CA TYR A 3 3.83 -19.62 27.12
C TYR A 3 3.12 -18.50 27.88
N THR A 4 3.91 -17.57 28.40
CA THR A 4 3.45 -16.28 28.95
C THR A 4 3.94 -15.15 28.04
N ALA A 5 3.43 -13.94 28.21
CA ALA A 5 3.86 -12.79 27.41
C ALA A 5 5.38 -12.55 27.47
N ASN A 6 6.04 -12.89 28.59
CA ASN A 6 7.50 -12.79 28.73
C ASN A 6 8.26 -13.77 27.85
N ASP A 7 7.65 -14.90 27.49
CA ASP A 7 8.24 -15.96 26.68
C ASP A 7 7.99 -15.77 25.18
N ILE A 8 7.33 -14.68 24.76
CA ILE A 8 7.00 -14.36 23.36
C ILE A 8 7.94 -13.31 22.80
N ARG A 9 8.28 -13.44 21.52
CA ARG A 9 8.96 -12.40 20.72
C ARG A 9 8.23 -12.27 19.38
N ASN A 10 7.69 -11.10 19.07
CA ASN A 10 7.05 -10.83 17.79
C ASN A 10 7.99 -9.98 16.93
N ILE A 11 8.50 -10.54 15.85
CA ILE A 11 9.53 -9.92 15.02
C ILE A 11 9.10 -9.99 13.56
N CYS A 12 9.17 -8.87 12.83
CA CYS A 12 8.97 -8.89 11.39
C CYS A 12 10.31 -8.84 10.62
N LEU A 13 10.37 -9.56 9.51
CA LEU A 13 11.49 -9.46 8.57
C LEU A 13 11.18 -8.43 7.51
N LEU A 14 12.10 -7.49 7.31
CA LEU A 14 12.06 -6.43 6.31
C LEU A 14 13.28 -6.51 5.38
N GLY A 15 13.28 -5.78 4.27
CA GLY A 15 14.37 -5.78 3.28
C GLY A 15 13.87 -6.02 1.87
N HIS A 16 14.75 -5.92 0.89
CA HIS A 16 14.38 -6.02 -0.52
C HIS A 16 14.04 -7.46 -0.95
N GLY A 17 13.41 -7.60 -2.12
CA GLY A 17 13.21 -8.91 -2.75
C GLY A 17 14.57 -9.56 -3.05
N GLY A 18 14.79 -10.78 -2.54
CA GLY A 18 16.07 -11.48 -2.74
C GLY A 18 17.07 -11.37 -1.58
N ASP A 19 16.83 -10.54 -0.55
CA ASP A 19 17.76 -10.37 0.60
C ASP A 19 17.80 -11.56 1.58
N GLY A 20 17.03 -12.62 1.31
CA GLY A 20 17.13 -13.87 2.08
C GLY A 20 16.16 -13.98 3.25
N LYS A 21 15.13 -13.15 3.38
CA LYS A 21 14.12 -13.19 4.45
C LYS A 21 13.49 -14.57 4.63
N SER A 22 12.84 -15.10 3.59
CA SER A 22 12.18 -16.42 3.64
C SER A 22 13.20 -17.56 3.83
N ALA A 23 14.42 -17.44 3.28
CA ALA A 23 15.48 -18.40 3.52
C ALA A 23 15.94 -18.40 4.99
N LEU A 24 15.95 -17.21 5.64
CA LEU A 24 16.24 -17.09 7.07
C LEU A 24 15.15 -17.77 7.91
N CYS A 25 13.87 -17.59 7.57
CA CYS A 25 12.77 -18.32 8.21
C CYS A 25 12.95 -19.85 8.11
N GLU A 26 13.29 -20.35 6.92
CA GLU A 26 13.55 -21.77 6.70
C GLU A 26 14.73 -22.26 7.56
N SER A 27 15.81 -21.46 7.62
CA SER A 27 16.98 -21.79 8.44
C SER A 27 16.65 -21.84 9.93
N MET A 28 15.85 -20.89 10.45
CA MET A 28 15.38 -20.90 11.84
C MET A 28 14.54 -22.14 12.14
N LEU A 29 13.59 -22.50 11.27
CA LEU A 29 12.76 -23.69 11.42
C LEU A 29 13.58 -24.98 11.35
N PHE A 30 14.57 -25.04 10.46
CA PHE A 30 15.44 -26.21 10.32
C PHE A 30 16.37 -26.37 11.53
N THR A 31 16.97 -25.29 12.00
CA THR A 31 17.86 -25.27 13.18
C THR A 31 17.12 -25.72 14.43
N THR A 32 15.86 -25.32 14.60
CA THR A 32 15.01 -25.75 15.72
C THR A 32 14.33 -27.09 15.50
N LYS A 33 14.60 -27.75 14.38
CA LYS A 33 14.01 -29.06 14.00
C LYS A 33 12.48 -29.02 13.85
N ALA A 34 11.92 -27.85 13.64
CA ALA A 34 10.50 -27.71 13.36
C ALA A 34 10.13 -28.15 11.93
N ILE A 35 11.13 -28.26 11.05
CA ILE A 35 11.07 -28.90 9.72
C ILE A 35 12.24 -29.86 9.56
N THR A 36 12.05 -30.91 8.77
CA THR A 36 13.05 -31.96 8.54
C THR A 36 13.93 -31.72 7.31
N ARG A 37 13.52 -30.79 6.43
CA ARG A 37 14.22 -30.42 5.20
C ARG A 37 14.15 -28.91 5.01
N LEU A 38 15.28 -28.31 4.68
CA LEU A 38 15.35 -26.89 4.35
C LEU A 38 14.60 -26.63 3.03
N GLY A 39 13.57 -25.80 3.08
CA GLY A 39 12.80 -25.39 1.89
C GLY A 39 13.61 -24.44 0.99
N LYS A 40 13.29 -24.46 -0.29
CA LYS A 40 13.88 -23.57 -1.28
C LYS A 40 12.77 -22.88 -2.09
N ARG A 41 12.89 -21.59 -2.31
CA ARG A 41 11.92 -20.81 -3.11
C ARG A 41 11.85 -21.33 -4.53
N ALA A 42 12.99 -21.60 -5.17
CA ALA A 42 13.06 -22.13 -6.53
C ALA A 42 12.27 -23.44 -6.71
N ASP A 43 12.18 -24.26 -5.65
CA ASP A 43 11.46 -25.53 -5.65
C ASP A 43 9.99 -25.37 -5.19
N GLY A 44 9.56 -24.15 -4.78
CA GLY A 44 8.24 -23.88 -4.22
C GLY A 44 7.95 -24.62 -2.91
N THR A 45 9.00 -24.90 -2.10
CA THR A 45 8.92 -25.75 -0.90
C THR A 45 9.10 -24.98 0.40
N THR A 46 9.21 -23.65 0.37
CA THR A 46 9.29 -22.82 1.59
C THR A 46 7.97 -22.84 2.35
N VAL A 47 8.05 -22.75 3.68
CA VAL A 47 6.89 -22.72 4.56
C VAL A 47 6.14 -21.39 4.42
N SER A 48 6.84 -20.28 4.19
CA SER A 48 6.27 -18.94 4.11
C SER A 48 5.54 -18.68 2.79
N ASP A 49 6.12 -19.07 1.64
CA ASP A 49 5.55 -18.82 0.31
C ASP A 49 4.66 -20.01 -0.11
N PHE A 50 3.46 -20.11 0.44
CA PHE A 50 2.57 -21.26 0.23
C PHE A 50 1.43 -21.01 -0.76
N ASP A 51 1.12 -19.76 -1.09
CA ASP A 51 0.12 -19.41 -2.12
C ASP A 51 0.61 -19.82 -3.52
N ASP A 52 -0.30 -20.29 -4.37
CA ASP A 52 0.04 -20.76 -5.71
C ASP A 52 0.64 -19.66 -6.60
N GLU A 53 0.21 -18.39 -6.40
CA GLU A 53 0.79 -17.25 -7.12
C GLU A 53 2.20 -16.91 -6.60
N GLU A 54 2.49 -17.08 -5.30
CA GLU A 54 3.84 -16.93 -4.74
C GLU A 54 4.81 -17.97 -5.32
N LYS A 55 4.39 -19.23 -5.37
CA LYS A 55 5.17 -20.31 -5.97
C LYS A 55 5.43 -20.12 -7.44
N LYS A 56 4.40 -19.70 -8.19
CA LYS A 56 4.48 -19.44 -9.63
C LYS A 56 5.39 -18.26 -9.95
N ARG A 57 5.30 -17.20 -9.16
CA ARG A 57 6.06 -15.96 -9.36
C ARG A 57 7.42 -15.95 -8.66
N GLN A 58 7.64 -16.89 -7.75
CA GLN A 58 8.84 -17.04 -6.94
C GLN A 58 9.19 -15.81 -6.08
N TYR A 59 8.15 -15.15 -5.54
CA TYR A 59 8.30 -14.10 -4.54
C TYR A 59 7.10 -14.05 -3.60
N SER A 60 7.31 -13.57 -2.37
CA SER A 60 6.27 -13.40 -1.36
C SER A 60 5.30 -12.30 -1.75
N ILE A 61 4.02 -12.55 -1.60
CA ILE A 61 2.91 -11.63 -1.87
C ILE A 61 2.23 -11.21 -0.57
N SER A 62 2.04 -12.17 0.33
CA SER A 62 1.40 -11.98 1.62
C SER A 62 2.38 -12.21 2.76
N SER A 63 2.13 -11.56 3.91
CA SER A 63 2.91 -11.82 5.12
C SER A 63 2.56 -13.19 5.70
N SER A 64 3.58 -13.95 6.07
CA SER A 64 3.43 -15.27 6.68
C SER A 64 3.96 -15.27 8.11
N VAL A 65 3.17 -15.77 9.05
CA VAL A 65 3.59 -15.95 10.45
C VAL A 65 4.26 -17.31 10.61
N ILE A 66 5.51 -17.30 11.06
CA ILE A 66 6.36 -18.48 11.24
C ILE A 66 6.73 -18.59 12.72
N PRO A 67 6.11 -19.48 13.48
CA PRO A 67 6.46 -19.71 14.88
C PRO A 67 7.74 -20.55 14.99
N VAL A 68 8.70 -20.03 15.73
CA VAL A 68 9.98 -20.68 15.99
C VAL A 68 10.12 -20.85 17.52
N GLU A 69 10.25 -22.07 18.00
CA GLU A 69 10.45 -22.34 19.43
C GLU A 69 11.93 -22.55 19.72
N TYR A 70 12.50 -21.74 20.58
CA TYR A 70 13.91 -21.83 20.97
C TYR A 70 14.11 -21.40 22.42
N ASN A 71 14.86 -22.19 23.19
CA ASN A 71 15.19 -21.91 24.59
C ASN A 71 13.98 -21.53 25.46
N LYS A 72 12.86 -22.29 25.35
CA LYS A 72 11.58 -22.05 26.05
C LYS A 72 10.88 -20.72 25.66
N CYS A 73 11.32 -20.06 24.62
CA CYS A 73 10.73 -18.87 24.07
C CYS A 73 10.07 -19.21 22.72
N LYS A 74 8.97 -18.55 22.41
CA LYS A 74 8.28 -18.64 21.13
C LYS A 74 8.50 -17.34 20.37
N LEU A 75 9.21 -17.42 19.26
CA LEU A 75 9.36 -16.30 18.34
C LEU A 75 8.30 -16.40 17.24
N ASN A 76 7.41 -15.42 17.13
CA ASN A 76 6.53 -15.25 15.99
C ASN A 76 7.26 -14.39 14.96
N VAL A 77 7.91 -15.03 14.00
CA VAL A 77 8.62 -14.35 12.91
C VAL A 77 7.63 -14.10 11.78
N ILE A 78 7.40 -12.86 11.43
CA ILE A 78 6.52 -12.49 10.31
C ILE A 78 7.39 -12.21 9.08
N ASP A 79 7.36 -13.15 8.12
CA ASP A 79 8.04 -13.00 6.83
C ASP A 79 7.23 -12.09 5.92
N ASN A 80 7.73 -10.88 5.64
CA ASN A 80 7.05 -9.88 4.82
C ASN A 80 7.53 -9.91 3.37
N PRO A 81 6.65 -9.57 2.41
CA PRO A 81 7.03 -9.35 1.03
C PRO A 81 8.14 -8.32 0.91
N GLY A 82 9.08 -8.55 -0.01
CA GLY A 82 10.17 -7.59 -0.28
C GLY A 82 9.91 -6.64 -1.43
N TYR A 83 8.84 -6.82 -2.19
CA TYR A 83 8.43 -5.91 -3.26
C TYR A 83 7.49 -4.84 -2.72
N PHE A 84 7.73 -3.59 -3.11
CA PHE A 84 7.01 -2.42 -2.59
C PHE A 84 5.52 -2.40 -2.94
N ASP A 85 5.13 -3.11 -3.99
CA ASP A 85 3.73 -3.31 -4.37
C ASP A 85 2.88 -3.95 -3.26
N PHE A 86 3.52 -4.68 -2.36
CA PHE A 86 2.85 -5.36 -1.24
C PHE A 86 3.13 -4.69 0.11
N ALA A 87 3.46 -3.41 0.11
CA ALA A 87 3.75 -2.64 1.33
C ALA A 87 2.58 -2.64 2.34
N GLY A 88 1.34 -2.83 1.88
CA GLY A 88 0.17 -3.01 2.75
C GLY A 88 0.33 -4.14 3.76
N GLN A 89 1.01 -5.23 3.39
CA GLN A 89 1.32 -6.36 4.28
C GLN A 89 2.31 -5.96 5.38
N ILE A 90 3.29 -5.10 5.05
CA ILE A 90 4.24 -4.57 6.03
C ILE A 90 3.49 -3.70 7.05
N VAL A 91 2.59 -2.82 6.60
CA VAL A 91 1.78 -1.96 7.48
C VAL A 91 0.98 -2.79 8.48
N GLN A 92 0.40 -3.91 8.04
CA GLN A 92 -0.33 -4.84 8.90
C GLN A 92 0.57 -5.50 9.95
N SER A 93 1.73 -6.01 9.54
CA SER A 93 2.67 -6.69 10.45
C SER A 93 3.25 -5.76 11.50
N LEU A 94 3.57 -4.50 11.16
CA LEU A 94 4.08 -3.49 12.09
C LEU A 94 3.13 -3.16 13.25
N ARG A 95 1.85 -3.48 13.12
CA ARG A 95 0.85 -3.28 14.20
C ARG A 95 0.95 -4.30 15.32
N VAL A 96 1.59 -5.43 15.10
CA VAL A 96 1.57 -6.56 16.03
C VAL A 96 2.95 -7.06 16.45
N VAL A 97 4.01 -6.56 15.80
CA VAL A 97 5.38 -6.91 16.17
C VAL A 97 5.94 -5.95 17.22
N ASP A 98 6.96 -6.41 17.91
CA ASP A 98 7.62 -5.67 18.98
C ASP A 98 9.02 -5.19 18.53
N ALA A 99 9.56 -5.74 17.42
CA ALA A 99 10.80 -5.31 16.76
C ALA A 99 10.82 -5.72 15.29
N GLY A 100 11.71 -5.11 14.49
CA GLY A 100 11.97 -5.47 13.10
C GLY A 100 13.42 -5.89 12.86
N LEU A 101 13.59 -6.95 12.05
CA LEU A 101 14.89 -7.41 11.56
C LEU A 101 15.00 -7.11 10.07
N ILE A 102 15.84 -6.16 9.71
CA ILE A 102 16.08 -5.72 8.33
C ILE A 102 17.16 -6.60 7.71
N CYS A 103 16.79 -7.41 6.74
CA CYS A 103 17.71 -8.26 6.00
C CYS A 103 18.31 -7.48 4.82
N LEU A 104 19.62 -7.62 4.63
CA LEU A 104 20.37 -7.10 3.48
C LEU A 104 21.48 -8.08 3.15
N THR A 105 22.05 -8.01 1.94
CA THR A 105 23.10 -8.97 1.53
C THR A 105 24.49 -8.41 1.76
N ALA A 106 25.43 -9.27 2.13
CA ALA A 106 26.84 -8.89 2.31
C ALA A 106 27.51 -8.41 1.00
N LYS A 107 26.93 -8.72 -0.16
CA LYS A 107 27.41 -8.34 -1.48
C LYS A 107 26.89 -6.98 -1.93
N SER A 108 25.58 -6.78 -1.83
CA SER A 108 24.92 -5.57 -2.35
C SER A 108 24.86 -4.43 -1.33
N GLY A 109 24.97 -4.74 -0.04
CA GLY A 109 24.88 -3.76 1.04
C GLY A 109 23.51 -3.11 1.13
N ILE A 110 23.49 -1.82 1.46
CA ILE A 110 22.27 -1.03 1.64
C ILE A 110 21.56 -0.83 0.31
N GLY A 111 20.31 -1.25 0.25
CA GLY A 111 19.41 -1.02 -0.87
C GLY A 111 18.13 -0.28 -0.44
N VAL A 112 17.28 0.04 -1.41
CA VAL A 112 16.00 0.73 -1.14
C VAL A 112 15.13 -0.04 -0.13
N GLY A 113 15.18 -1.37 -0.15
CA GLY A 113 14.47 -2.19 0.83
C GLY A 113 14.96 -1.99 2.26
N THR A 114 16.27 -1.79 2.44
CA THR A 114 16.90 -1.48 3.74
C THR A 114 16.46 -0.10 4.23
N GLU A 115 16.56 0.92 3.37
CA GLU A 115 16.14 2.29 3.68
C GLU A 115 14.65 2.39 4.05
N LYS A 116 13.78 1.74 3.26
CA LYS A 116 12.35 1.71 3.54
C LYS A 116 12.03 0.92 4.81
N GLY A 117 12.69 -0.21 5.04
CA GLY A 117 12.55 -0.98 6.26
C GLY A 117 12.86 -0.15 7.50
N TRP A 118 13.96 0.60 7.46
CA TRP A 118 14.32 1.54 8.53
C TRP A 118 13.27 2.62 8.74
N LYS A 119 12.82 3.27 7.64
CA LYS A 119 11.78 4.30 7.71
C LYS A 119 10.45 3.76 8.27
N TYR A 120 10.03 2.55 7.89
CA TYR A 120 8.82 1.92 8.43
C TYR A 120 8.92 1.68 9.93
N LEU A 121 10.05 1.14 10.42
CA LEU A 121 10.27 0.93 11.85
C LEU A 121 10.37 2.26 12.60
N ALA A 122 11.05 3.27 12.02
CA ALA A 122 11.14 4.60 12.60
C ALA A 122 9.77 5.26 12.73
N LYS A 123 8.95 5.25 11.68
CA LYS A 123 7.57 5.79 11.69
C LYS A 123 6.68 5.05 12.68
N ALA A 124 6.86 3.75 12.81
CA ALA A 124 6.14 2.94 13.78
C ALA A 124 6.71 3.05 15.21
N ASN A 125 7.85 3.72 15.40
CA ASN A 125 8.61 3.79 16.64
C ASN A 125 8.93 2.40 17.22
N LEU A 126 9.38 1.48 16.35
CA LEU A 126 9.76 0.11 16.68
C LEU A 126 11.28 -0.03 16.64
N PRO A 127 11.87 -0.86 17.52
CA PRO A 127 13.27 -1.25 17.46
C PRO A 127 13.65 -1.85 16.12
N ALA A 128 14.82 -1.48 15.60
CA ALA A 128 15.40 -2.02 14.38
C ALA A 128 16.64 -2.87 14.70
N MET A 129 16.80 -3.96 13.98
CA MET A 129 17.98 -4.80 13.96
C MET A 129 18.33 -5.11 12.52
N PHE A 130 19.60 -5.38 12.21
CA PHE A 130 20.05 -5.75 10.87
C PHE A 130 20.53 -7.20 10.84
N TYR A 131 20.28 -7.86 9.70
CA TYR A 131 20.84 -9.18 9.40
C TYR A 131 21.54 -9.15 8.04
N VAL A 132 22.87 -9.18 8.07
CA VAL A 132 23.71 -9.24 6.86
C VAL A 132 23.79 -10.69 6.40
N SER A 133 23.05 -10.99 5.34
CA SER A 133 22.85 -12.33 4.80
C SER A 133 23.87 -12.67 3.71
N LYS A 134 23.89 -13.95 3.30
CA LYS A 134 24.62 -14.45 2.12
C LYS A 134 26.12 -14.19 2.17
N LEU A 135 26.73 -14.49 3.31
CA LEU A 135 28.19 -14.42 3.48
C LEU A 135 28.97 -15.46 2.62
N ASP A 136 28.25 -16.35 1.96
CA ASP A 136 28.76 -17.39 1.06
C ASP A 136 28.80 -16.97 -0.41
N GLU A 137 28.26 -15.77 -0.74
CA GLU A 137 28.32 -15.24 -2.10
C GLU A 137 29.72 -14.65 -2.41
N GLU A 138 30.15 -14.79 -3.65
CA GLU A 138 31.39 -14.19 -4.15
C GLU A 138 31.34 -12.65 -4.00
N HIS A 139 32.43 -12.07 -3.50
CA HIS A 139 32.56 -10.64 -3.18
C HIS A 139 31.69 -10.16 -2.01
N ALA A 140 31.19 -11.06 -1.16
CA ALA A 140 30.53 -10.68 0.08
C ALA A 140 31.53 -10.03 1.05
N ASN A 141 31.18 -8.85 1.59
CA ASN A 141 32.05 -8.15 2.55
C ASN A 141 31.19 -7.54 3.67
N PHE A 142 31.19 -8.22 4.81
CA PHE A 142 30.44 -7.78 5.99
C PHE A 142 30.91 -6.43 6.53
N PHE A 143 32.21 -6.19 6.61
CA PHE A 143 32.77 -4.97 7.23
C PHE A 143 32.46 -3.73 6.41
N ASN A 144 32.55 -3.79 5.07
CA ASN A 144 32.13 -2.68 4.21
C ASN A 144 30.64 -2.37 4.38
N VAL A 145 29.81 -3.40 4.55
CA VAL A 145 28.37 -3.21 4.79
C VAL A 145 28.13 -2.59 6.16
N LEU A 146 28.84 -3.03 7.20
CA LEU A 146 28.76 -2.46 8.55
C LEU A 146 29.13 -0.96 8.55
N ASP A 147 30.22 -0.61 7.87
CA ASP A 147 30.66 0.80 7.74
C ASP A 147 29.60 1.65 7.04
N SER A 148 29.02 1.13 5.94
CA SER A 148 27.92 1.81 5.24
C SER A 148 26.65 1.96 6.11
N LEU A 149 26.31 0.95 6.94
CA LEU A 149 25.20 1.02 7.88
C LEU A 149 25.44 2.11 8.95
N ARG A 150 26.66 2.22 9.46
CA ARG A 150 27.06 3.25 10.42
C ARG A 150 27.02 4.66 9.82
N GLU A 151 27.54 4.79 8.58
CA GLU A 151 27.48 6.06 7.87
C GLU A 151 26.04 6.56 7.65
N MET A 152 25.12 5.64 7.32
CA MET A 152 23.74 6.01 7.01
C MET A 152 22.83 6.12 8.24
N PHE A 153 22.98 5.24 9.23
CA PHE A 153 22.06 5.11 10.37
C PHE A 153 22.64 5.50 11.71
N GLY A 154 23.94 5.84 11.74
CA GLY A 154 24.60 6.43 12.91
C GLY A 154 25.32 5.44 13.82
N ALA A 155 25.85 5.99 14.93
CA ALA A 155 26.68 5.28 15.90
C ALA A 155 25.95 4.19 16.71
N SER A 156 24.61 4.20 16.71
CA SER A 156 23.81 3.16 17.37
C SER A 156 23.98 1.77 16.74
N VAL A 157 24.53 1.70 15.50
CA VAL A 157 24.70 0.46 14.74
C VAL A 157 25.92 -0.29 15.22
N ILE A 158 25.71 -1.41 15.94
CA ILE A 158 26.75 -2.19 16.58
C ILE A 158 26.69 -3.64 16.15
N PRO A 159 27.81 -4.25 15.70
CA PRO A 159 27.83 -5.67 15.32
C PRO A 159 27.77 -6.55 16.56
N PHE A 160 26.67 -7.31 16.71
CA PHE A 160 26.54 -8.33 17.73
C PHE A 160 27.18 -9.65 17.32
N THR A 161 27.24 -9.89 16.00
CA THR A 161 28.03 -10.97 15.43
C THR A 161 28.81 -10.48 14.22
N PHE A 162 30.02 -11.00 14.00
CA PHE A 162 30.81 -10.71 12.82
C PHE A 162 31.53 -11.97 12.29
N PRO A 163 31.75 -12.09 10.98
CA PRO A 163 32.26 -13.32 10.38
C PRO A 163 33.74 -13.56 10.64
N ILE A 164 34.11 -14.83 10.73
CA ILE A 164 35.50 -15.30 10.65
C ILE A 164 35.75 -15.72 9.21
N MET A 165 36.62 -14.99 8.52
CA MET A 165 36.90 -15.21 7.10
C MET A 165 38.15 -16.08 6.89
N GLN A 166 38.05 -17.04 5.96
CA GLN A 166 39.18 -17.76 5.42
C GLN A 166 39.24 -17.53 3.89
N GLY A 167 40.07 -16.59 3.47
CA GLY A 167 39.99 -16.06 2.13
C GLY A 167 38.67 -15.30 1.91
N GLU A 168 37.91 -15.67 0.89
CA GLU A 168 36.60 -15.07 0.59
C GLU A 168 35.40 -15.81 1.27
N THR A 169 35.67 -16.89 2.01
CA THR A 169 34.62 -17.73 2.61
C THR A 169 34.49 -17.47 4.11
N ALA A 170 33.28 -17.26 4.57
CA ALA A 170 32.97 -17.21 6.00
C ALA A 170 32.91 -18.64 6.57
N VAL A 171 33.85 -18.98 7.46
CA VAL A 171 34.00 -20.31 8.06
C VAL A 171 33.41 -20.40 9.47
N GLY A 172 33.13 -19.27 10.09
CA GLY A 172 32.57 -19.15 11.43
C GLY A 172 32.12 -17.72 11.68
N LEU A 173 31.69 -17.46 12.88
CA LEU A 173 31.39 -16.12 13.37
C LEU A 173 31.83 -15.94 14.81
N VAL A 174 32.04 -14.70 15.21
CA VAL A 174 32.28 -14.27 16.58
C VAL A 174 30.99 -13.66 17.14
N ASP A 175 30.59 -14.08 18.32
CA ASP A 175 29.58 -13.40 19.13
C ASP A 175 30.28 -12.38 20.02
N LEU A 176 29.95 -11.11 19.85
CA LEU A 176 30.60 -9.99 20.54
C LEU A 176 30.42 -10.05 22.05
N ILE A 177 29.19 -10.33 22.49
CA ILE A 177 28.83 -10.24 23.90
C ILE A 177 29.33 -11.44 24.69
N GLU A 178 29.27 -12.63 24.08
CA GLU A 178 29.80 -13.84 24.70
C GLU A 178 31.32 -13.95 24.54
N LYS A 179 31.92 -13.16 23.66
CA LYS A 179 33.36 -13.19 23.29
C LYS A 179 33.81 -14.59 22.88
N LYS A 180 32.99 -15.26 22.10
CA LYS A 180 33.19 -16.62 21.63
C LYS A 180 33.03 -16.73 20.12
N ALA A 181 33.68 -17.75 19.57
CA ALA A 181 33.57 -18.06 18.14
C ALA A 181 32.80 -19.36 17.92
N TYR A 182 32.02 -19.41 16.83
CA TYR A 182 31.15 -20.52 16.49
C TYR A 182 31.27 -20.90 15.01
N ASP A 183 31.17 -22.23 14.74
CA ASP A 183 31.07 -22.75 13.38
C ASP A 183 29.62 -22.69 12.83
N ALA A 184 29.42 -23.15 11.60
CA ALA A 184 28.10 -23.18 10.95
C ALA A 184 27.07 -24.08 11.66
N ASN A 185 27.51 -25.02 12.54
CA ASN A 185 26.63 -25.87 13.33
C ASN A 185 26.31 -25.29 14.71
N GLY A 186 26.80 -24.08 15.00
CA GLY A 186 26.67 -23.43 16.30
C GLY A 186 27.58 -24.06 17.39
N LYS A 187 28.63 -24.80 16.97
CA LYS A 187 29.60 -25.36 17.90
C LYS A 187 30.71 -24.34 18.17
N GLU A 188 31.06 -24.15 19.44
CA GLU A 188 32.18 -23.31 19.87
C GLU A 188 33.49 -23.78 19.26
N ILE A 189 34.21 -22.82 18.65
CA ILE A 189 35.56 -23.03 18.07
C ILE A 189 36.56 -22.06 18.70
N PRO A 190 37.88 -22.28 18.56
CA PRO A 190 38.88 -21.35 19.08
C PRO A 190 38.69 -19.95 18.47
N LEU A 191 38.75 -18.93 19.35
CA LEU A 191 38.69 -17.54 18.93
C LEU A 191 39.98 -17.18 18.13
N PRO A 192 39.86 -16.62 16.92
CA PRO A 192 41.02 -16.14 16.17
C PRO A 192 41.74 -15.00 16.89
N ALA A 193 43.05 -14.97 16.81
CA ALA A 193 43.86 -13.95 17.52
C ALA A 193 43.55 -12.51 17.06
N ASP A 194 43.23 -12.33 15.79
CA ASP A 194 42.86 -11.03 15.18
C ASP A 194 41.42 -10.58 15.52
N ALA A 195 40.61 -11.44 16.14
CA ALA A 195 39.28 -11.08 16.58
C ALA A 195 39.30 -10.27 17.89
N ASN A 196 40.34 -10.38 18.72
CA ASN A 196 40.37 -9.71 20.01
C ASN A 196 40.33 -8.17 19.89
N ASP A 197 41.11 -7.60 18.98
CA ASP A 197 41.14 -6.15 18.77
C ASP A 197 39.75 -5.61 18.37
N LYS A 198 39.04 -6.32 17.48
CA LYS A 198 37.67 -5.97 17.10
C LYS A 198 36.67 -6.14 18.23
N ILE A 199 36.83 -7.16 19.06
CA ILE A 199 35.98 -7.36 20.25
C ILE A 199 36.15 -6.19 21.22
N GLU A 200 37.40 -5.75 21.46
CA GLU A 200 37.66 -4.62 22.33
C GLU A 200 37.06 -3.33 21.79
N GLU A 201 37.27 -3.05 20.49
CA GLU A 201 36.70 -1.88 19.82
C GLU A 201 35.16 -1.86 19.91
N TYR A 202 34.49 -2.93 19.44
CA TYR A 202 33.02 -2.96 19.38
C TYR A 202 32.38 -3.06 20.77
N MET A 203 33.06 -3.66 21.75
CA MET A 203 32.58 -3.66 23.14
C MET A 203 32.69 -2.27 23.77
N ALA A 204 33.73 -1.49 23.42
CA ALA A 204 33.84 -0.10 23.90
C ALA A 204 32.65 0.75 23.36
N GLU A 205 32.37 0.65 22.06
CA GLU A 205 31.22 1.30 21.43
C GLU A 205 29.88 0.88 22.06
N LEU A 206 29.69 -0.44 22.29
CA LEU A 206 28.47 -0.95 22.93
C LEU A 206 28.32 -0.43 24.35
N ASN A 207 29.40 -0.40 25.13
CA ASN A 207 29.37 0.10 26.50
C ASN A 207 29.03 1.59 26.57
N GLU A 208 29.49 2.39 25.63
CA GLU A 208 29.13 3.82 25.51
C GLU A 208 27.63 3.97 25.28
N GLN A 209 27.05 3.23 24.32
CA GLN A 209 25.60 3.28 24.04
C GLN A 209 24.77 2.72 25.21
N VAL A 210 25.25 1.68 25.88
CA VAL A 210 24.59 1.12 27.07
C VAL A 210 24.64 2.08 28.25
N ALA A 211 25.72 2.81 28.42
CA ALA A 211 25.85 3.82 29.49
C ALA A 211 24.77 4.91 29.39
N GLU A 212 24.37 5.29 28.19
CA GLU A 212 23.33 6.31 27.93
C GLU A 212 21.93 5.89 28.39
N THR A 213 21.69 4.59 28.63
CA THR A 213 20.34 4.08 28.97
C THR A 213 19.95 4.24 30.41
N ASP A 214 20.89 4.49 31.33
CA ASP A 214 20.63 4.59 32.76
C ASP A 214 21.69 5.46 33.48
N GLU A 215 21.28 6.32 34.41
CA GLU A 215 22.19 7.22 35.15
C GLU A 215 23.27 6.45 35.91
N ALA A 216 22.96 5.30 36.51
CA ALA A 216 23.93 4.52 37.27
C ALA A 216 24.94 3.82 36.33
N LEU A 217 24.52 3.44 35.12
CA LEU A 217 25.43 2.91 34.08
C LEU A 217 26.34 4.02 33.56
N MET A 218 25.82 5.22 33.37
CA MET A 218 26.59 6.37 32.93
C MET A 218 27.66 6.75 33.97
N GLU A 219 27.34 6.74 35.28
CA GLU A 219 28.28 7.00 36.35
C GLU A 219 29.43 5.99 36.38
N LYS A 220 29.11 4.70 36.28
CA LYS A 220 30.11 3.60 36.17
C LYS A 220 31.02 3.77 34.96
N PHE A 221 30.45 4.12 33.81
CA PHE A 221 31.20 4.31 32.57
C PHE A 221 32.23 5.44 32.71
N PHE A 222 31.84 6.57 33.32
CA PHE A 222 32.78 7.67 33.58
C PHE A 222 33.84 7.35 34.65
N MET A 223 33.54 6.42 35.55
CA MET A 223 34.52 5.93 36.55
C MET A 223 35.41 4.81 36.01
N GLU A 224 35.25 4.43 34.71
CA GLU A 224 35.94 3.30 34.08
C GLU A 224 35.69 1.95 34.78
N GLU A 225 34.54 1.81 35.47
CA GLU A 225 34.12 0.58 36.11
C GLU A 225 33.44 -0.37 35.11
N PRO A 226 33.82 -1.66 35.07
CA PRO A 226 33.20 -2.60 34.14
C PRO A 226 31.75 -2.90 34.52
N PHE A 227 30.86 -3.00 33.52
CA PHE A 227 29.50 -3.47 33.74
C PHE A 227 29.48 -4.95 34.10
N THR A 228 28.61 -5.32 35.01
CA THR A 228 28.30 -6.75 35.24
C THR A 228 27.52 -7.32 34.09
N ALA A 229 27.48 -8.64 33.95
CA ALA A 229 26.73 -9.31 32.89
C ALA A 229 25.23 -8.99 32.93
N GLU A 230 24.65 -8.78 34.10
CA GLU A 230 23.24 -8.42 34.28
C GLU A 230 22.97 -6.96 33.88
N GLU A 231 23.84 -6.05 34.26
CA GLU A 231 23.77 -4.62 33.88
C GLU A 231 23.90 -4.47 32.39
N LEU A 232 24.88 -5.15 31.78
CA LEU A 232 25.07 -5.11 30.32
C LEU A 232 23.86 -5.67 29.60
N GLN A 233 23.30 -6.80 30.05
CA GLN A 233 22.10 -7.38 29.44
C GLN A 233 20.89 -6.45 29.56
N THR A 234 20.68 -5.84 30.70
CA THR A 234 19.56 -4.92 30.95
C THR A 234 19.71 -3.65 30.12
N GLY A 235 20.93 -3.06 30.10
CA GLY A 235 21.22 -1.87 29.31
C GLY A 235 21.12 -2.09 27.81
N ILE A 236 21.63 -3.24 27.30
CA ILE A 236 21.44 -3.61 25.88
C ILE A 236 19.95 -3.67 25.52
N LYS A 237 19.14 -4.32 26.38
CA LYS A 237 17.71 -4.46 26.12
C LYS A 237 16.97 -3.14 26.16
N ALA A 238 17.30 -2.27 27.13
CA ALA A 238 16.78 -0.92 27.21
C ALA A 238 17.18 -0.12 25.95
N GLY A 239 18.46 -0.13 25.58
CA GLY A 239 18.97 0.57 24.41
C GLY A 239 18.33 0.11 23.09
N ILE A 240 18.03 -1.18 22.95
CA ILE A 240 17.26 -1.69 21.79
C ILE A 240 15.84 -1.12 21.80
N CYS A 241 15.14 -1.16 22.94
CA CYS A 241 13.78 -0.63 23.05
C CYS A 241 13.72 0.88 22.78
N GLU A 242 14.71 1.64 23.24
CA GLU A 242 14.85 3.09 23.06
C GLU A 242 15.47 3.48 21.71
N ARG A 243 15.98 2.48 20.95
CA ARG A 243 16.62 2.64 19.66
C ARG A 243 18.00 3.34 19.72
N SER A 244 18.62 3.40 20.86
CA SER A 244 20.02 3.83 21.05
C SER A 244 21.02 2.72 20.71
N VAL A 245 20.58 1.44 20.73
CA VAL A 245 21.36 0.29 20.27
C VAL A 245 20.65 -0.40 19.12
N THR A 246 21.31 -0.50 17.97
CA THR A 246 20.82 -1.19 16.76
C THR A 246 21.73 -2.38 16.44
N PRO A 247 21.37 -3.60 16.85
CA PRO A 247 22.19 -4.79 16.64
C PRO A 247 22.36 -5.14 15.17
N VAL A 248 23.56 -5.53 14.76
CA VAL A 248 23.85 -6.12 13.45
C VAL A 248 24.28 -7.56 13.64
N PHE A 249 23.52 -8.46 13.03
CA PHE A 249 23.82 -9.88 12.93
C PHE A 249 24.31 -10.25 11.54
N CYS A 250 25.00 -11.37 11.41
CA CYS A 250 25.42 -11.86 10.11
C CYS A 250 25.28 -13.38 10.01
N GLY A 251 25.19 -13.87 8.78
CA GLY A 251 25.14 -15.32 8.56
C GLY A 251 24.80 -15.74 7.14
N CYS A 252 24.60 -17.04 7.00
CA CYS A 252 24.14 -17.65 5.76
C CYS A 252 23.05 -18.68 6.05
N ALA A 253 21.84 -18.40 5.57
CA ALA A 253 20.68 -19.24 5.83
C ALA A 253 20.80 -20.67 5.29
N TYR A 254 21.43 -20.85 4.12
CA TYR A 254 21.54 -22.19 3.51
C TYR A 254 22.63 -23.07 4.14
N THR A 255 23.66 -22.48 4.72
CA THR A 255 24.71 -23.24 5.46
C THR A 255 24.39 -23.38 6.94
N GLY A 256 23.43 -22.60 7.46
CA GLY A 256 23.08 -22.53 8.89
C GLY A 256 24.00 -21.62 9.71
N LEU A 257 25.04 -21.03 9.07
CA LEU A 257 26.00 -20.15 9.76
C LEU A 257 25.25 -18.95 10.38
N GLY A 258 25.43 -18.73 11.66
CA GLY A 258 24.88 -17.62 12.42
C GLY A 258 23.42 -17.79 12.87
N THR A 259 22.66 -18.77 12.37
CA THR A 259 21.25 -18.92 12.71
C THR A 259 21.03 -19.22 14.19
N THR A 260 21.86 -20.11 14.78
CA THR A 260 21.77 -20.45 16.22
C THR A 260 22.08 -19.23 17.10
N ASN A 261 23.12 -18.47 16.76
CA ASN A 261 23.50 -17.26 17.49
C ASN A 261 22.44 -16.16 17.36
N LEU A 262 21.88 -15.97 16.15
CA LEU A 262 20.77 -15.04 15.95
C LEU A 262 19.58 -15.41 16.85
N LEU A 263 19.15 -16.67 16.85
CA LEU A 263 18.05 -17.14 17.71
C LEU A 263 18.33 -16.90 19.20
N ALA A 264 19.54 -17.20 19.66
CA ALA A 264 19.94 -16.97 21.06
C ALA A 264 19.90 -15.49 21.43
N ASN A 265 20.43 -14.61 20.57
CA ASN A 265 20.42 -13.17 20.76
C ASN A 265 19.00 -12.57 20.71
N LEU A 266 18.15 -13.02 19.76
CA LEU A 266 16.76 -12.58 19.68
C LEU A 266 15.96 -12.96 20.94
N VAL A 267 16.12 -14.17 21.45
CA VAL A 267 15.48 -14.60 22.71
C VAL A 267 15.92 -13.73 23.87
N LYS A 268 17.21 -13.38 23.93
CA LYS A 268 17.82 -12.68 25.06
C LYS A 268 17.56 -11.18 25.05
N TYR A 269 17.64 -10.54 23.88
CA TYR A 269 17.68 -9.08 23.76
C TYR A 269 16.48 -8.46 23.05
N ALA A 270 15.76 -9.18 22.18
CA ALA A 270 14.57 -8.60 21.57
C ALA A 270 13.48 -8.36 22.61
N PRO A 271 12.72 -7.25 22.52
CA PRO A 271 11.64 -6.96 23.45
C PRO A 271 10.56 -8.05 23.41
N ASN A 272 10.00 -8.32 24.58
CA ASN A 272 8.77 -9.10 24.67
C ASN A 272 7.54 -8.19 24.50
N PRO A 273 6.33 -8.71 24.29
CA PRO A 273 5.13 -7.90 24.06
C PRO A 273 4.79 -6.86 25.16
N LEU A 274 5.23 -7.09 26.41
CA LEU A 274 4.99 -6.16 27.52
C LEU A 274 5.99 -5.01 27.56
N GLU A 275 7.15 -5.20 26.93
CA GLU A 275 8.20 -4.17 26.76
C GLU A 275 8.03 -3.45 25.42
N GLY A 276 7.18 -3.97 24.53
CA GLY A 276 6.88 -3.39 23.24
C GLY A 276 6.12 -2.06 23.36
N LYS A 277 6.01 -1.36 22.24
CA LYS A 277 5.29 -0.08 22.16
C LYS A 277 3.80 -0.25 22.50
N PRO A 278 3.20 0.67 23.27
CA PRO A 278 1.75 0.71 23.46
C PRO A 278 1.00 0.82 22.13
N MET A 279 -0.15 0.19 22.05
CA MET A 279 -1.08 0.36 20.93
C MET A 279 -1.89 1.66 21.13
N THR A 280 -2.50 2.16 20.08
CA THR A 280 -3.41 3.32 20.18
C THR A 280 -4.84 2.81 20.20
N GLN A 281 -5.60 3.17 21.23
CA GLN A 281 -7.05 2.99 21.29
C GLN A 281 -7.77 4.27 20.86
N VAL A 282 -8.99 4.10 20.36
CA VAL A 282 -9.85 5.21 19.90
C VAL A 282 -11.20 5.07 20.59
N ASP A 283 -11.61 6.09 21.29
CA ASP A 283 -12.90 6.16 21.96
C ASP A 283 -14.04 6.49 20.96
N GLU A 284 -15.31 6.45 21.42
CA GLU A 284 -16.48 6.71 20.57
C GLU A 284 -16.51 8.13 20.00
N ASP A 285 -15.90 9.10 20.67
CA ASP A 285 -15.77 10.50 20.23
C ASP A 285 -14.57 10.75 19.31
N GLY A 286 -13.76 9.69 19.02
CA GLY A 286 -12.59 9.76 18.19
C GLY A 286 -11.30 10.16 18.92
N THR A 287 -11.33 10.32 20.25
CA THR A 287 -10.13 10.64 21.07
C THR A 287 -9.17 9.44 21.08
N GLU A 288 -7.90 9.70 20.80
CA GLU A 288 -6.84 8.70 20.81
C GLU A 288 -6.12 8.70 22.17
N SER A 289 -5.84 7.50 22.68
CA SER A 289 -5.08 7.29 23.90
C SER A 289 -4.21 6.02 23.82
N GLU A 290 -3.24 5.90 24.72
CA GLU A 290 -2.38 4.72 24.75
C GLU A 290 -3.09 3.52 25.38
N PHE A 291 -2.92 2.34 24.75
CA PHE A 291 -3.33 1.06 25.27
C PHE A 291 -2.12 0.17 25.49
N LYS A 292 -1.81 -0.15 26.74
CA LYS A 292 -0.75 -1.10 27.11
C LYS A 292 -1.32 -2.50 27.22
N LEU A 293 -0.56 -3.49 26.76
CA LEU A 293 -0.94 -4.89 26.90
C LEU A 293 -1.06 -5.25 28.38
N ASP A 294 -2.15 -5.96 28.73
CA ASP A 294 -2.41 -6.40 30.10
C ASP A 294 -2.70 -7.89 30.17
N PRO A 295 -1.72 -8.72 30.60
CA PRO A 295 -1.91 -10.18 30.72
C PRO A 295 -3.02 -10.60 31.70
N ASN A 296 -3.35 -9.73 32.67
CA ASN A 296 -4.35 -10.00 33.70
C ASN A 296 -5.71 -9.34 33.41
N GLY A 297 -5.82 -8.64 32.29
CA GLY A 297 -7.03 -7.96 31.88
C GLY A 297 -8.11 -8.87 31.30
N SER A 298 -9.19 -8.27 30.83
CA SER A 298 -10.23 -9.01 30.10
C SER A 298 -9.73 -9.45 28.73
N PRO A 299 -10.09 -10.68 28.27
CA PRO A 299 -9.69 -11.17 26.95
C PRO A 299 -10.01 -10.21 25.82
N MET A 300 -8.98 -9.78 25.08
CA MET A 300 -9.11 -8.96 23.87
C MET A 300 -8.06 -9.35 22.84
N ALA A 301 -8.47 -9.32 21.56
CA ALA A 301 -7.61 -9.62 20.42
C ALA A 301 -7.78 -8.55 19.32
N PHE A 302 -6.66 -8.16 18.71
CA PHE A 302 -6.62 -7.27 17.55
C PHE A 302 -6.35 -8.07 16.29
N VAL A 303 -7.23 -7.95 15.30
CA VAL A 303 -7.12 -8.64 14.00
C VAL A 303 -6.28 -7.78 13.07
N PHE A 304 -5.12 -8.30 12.65
CA PHE A 304 -4.17 -7.53 11.84
C PHE A 304 -4.09 -7.96 10.38
N ASN A 305 -4.54 -9.17 10.05
CA ASN A 305 -4.54 -9.68 8.69
C ASN A 305 -5.69 -10.66 8.49
N THR A 306 -6.21 -10.75 7.28
CA THR A 306 -7.25 -11.68 6.89
C THR A 306 -6.88 -12.34 5.58
N LEU A 307 -6.91 -13.66 5.52
CA LEU A 307 -6.74 -14.44 4.29
C LEU A 307 -8.00 -15.28 4.06
N ALA A 308 -8.51 -15.24 2.83
CA ALA A 308 -9.64 -16.06 2.43
C ALA A 308 -9.18 -17.20 1.52
N ASP A 309 -9.67 -18.40 1.78
CA ASP A 309 -9.48 -19.59 0.96
C ASP A 309 -10.84 -20.21 0.59
N GLN A 310 -10.79 -21.35 -0.11
CA GLN A 310 -12.01 -22.07 -0.51
C GLN A 310 -12.80 -22.65 0.68
N TYR A 311 -12.19 -22.74 1.88
CA TYR A 311 -12.79 -23.28 3.10
C TYR A 311 -13.35 -22.20 4.01
N GLY A 312 -13.01 -20.95 3.76
CA GLY A 312 -13.50 -19.80 4.51
C GLY A 312 -12.44 -18.74 4.77
N LYS A 313 -12.67 -17.97 5.82
CA LYS A 313 -11.87 -16.81 6.20
C LYS A 313 -11.01 -17.16 7.41
N ASN A 314 -9.74 -16.85 7.33
CA ASN A 314 -8.73 -16.96 8.37
C ASN A 314 -8.35 -15.56 8.85
N SER A 315 -8.70 -15.20 10.08
CA SER A 315 -8.38 -13.89 10.67
C SER A 315 -7.23 -14.04 11.64
N TYR A 316 -6.09 -13.45 11.28
CA TYR A 316 -4.88 -13.45 12.11
C TYR A 316 -4.98 -12.37 13.17
N PHE A 317 -4.73 -12.71 14.42
CA PHE A 317 -4.88 -11.79 15.54
C PHE A 317 -3.69 -11.87 16.51
N LYS A 318 -3.44 -10.76 17.21
CA LYS A 318 -2.59 -10.69 18.41
C LYS A 318 -3.49 -10.54 19.62
N VAL A 319 -3.29 -11.32 20.67
CA VAL A 319 -3.96 -11.12 21.95
C VAL A 319 -3.33 -9.91 22.64
N ILE A 320 -4.15 -8.92 22.98
CA ILE A 320 -3.67 -7.67 23.56
C ILE A 320 -4.02 -7.49 25.03
N SER A 321 -4.95 -8.31 25.53
CA SER A 321 -5.31 -8.36 26.95
C SER A 321 -5.84 -9.73 27.33
N GLY A 322 -5.55 -10.19 28.52
CA GLY A 322 -5.94 -11.51 29.04
C GLY A 322 -5.50 -12.66 28.13
N ASP A 323 -6.17 -13.78 28.24
CA ASP A 323 -5.96 -14.94 27.39
C ASP A 323 -7.20 -15.19 26.54
N MET A 324 -7.02 -15.47 25.26
CA MET A 324 -8.12 -15.79 24.36
C MET A 324 -8.37 -17.31 24.33
N GLU A 325 -9.60 -17.73 24.60
CA GLU A 325 -10.00 -19.15 24.62
C GLU A 325 -11.09 -19.44 23.58
N ASP A 326 -11.09 -20.63 22.99
CA ASP A 326 -12.01 -21.05 21.91
C ASP A 326 -13.47 -21.18 22.35
N THR A 327 -13.73 -21.15 23.65
CA THR A 327 -15.07 -21.21 24.23
C THR A 327 -15.77 -19.86 24.38
N LEU A 328 -15.03 -18.75 24.21
CA LEU A 328 -15.53 -17.40 24.43
C LEU A 328 -16.53 -16.96 23.36
N THR A 329 -17.48 -16.14 23.80
CA THR A 329 -18.30 -15.30 22.92
C THR A 329 -17.76 -13.88 23.03
N VAL A 330 -17.34 -13.32 21.90
CA VAL A 330 -16.72 -12.00 21.81
C VAL A 330 -17.61 -11.03 21.08
N VAL A 331 -17.42 -9.74 21.32
CA VAL A 331 -18.06 -8.64 20.60
C VAL A 331 -17.01 -7.93 19.76
N ASN A 332 -17.37 -7.60 18.53
CA ASN A 332 -16.57 -6.76 17.65
C ASN A 332 -16.77 -5.29 18.03
N ALA A 333 -15.70 -4.61 18.45
CA ALA A 333 -15.75 -3.20 18.89
C ALA A 333 -16.25 -2.22 17.81
N ARG A 334 -16.11 -2.57 16.52
CA ARG A 334 -16.54 -1.71 15.41
C ARG A 334 -18.04 -1.84 15.11
N THR A 335 -18.57 -3.08 15.11
CA THR A 335 -19.95 -3.35 14.66
C THR A 335 -20.92 -3.59 15.81
N GLY A 336 -20.42 -3.95 17.00
CA GLY A 336 -21.24 -4.39 18.12
C GLY A 336 -21.75 -5.83 18.00
N ASP A 337 -21.43 -6.53 16.91
CA ASP A 337 -21.89 -7.89 16.69
C ASP A 337 -21.19 -8.88 17.62
N SER A 338 -21.96 -9.83 18.14
CA SER A 338 -21.44 -10.94 18.94
C SER A 338 -21.11 -12.14 18.08
N GLU A 339 -19.90 -12.67 18.23
CA GLU A 339 -19.46 -13.89 17.57
C GLU A 339 -18.95 -14.92 18.58
N LYS A 340 -19.33 -16.18 18.40
CA LYS A 340 -18.80 -17.27 19.20
C LYS A 340 -17.51 -17.75 18.55
N LEU A 341 -16.42 -17.69 19.29
CA LEU A 341 -15.17 -18.31 18.86
C LEU A 341 -15.37 -19.82 18.76
N GLY A 342 -14.81 -20.43 17.75
CA GLY A 342 -14.91 -21.86 17.53
C GLY A 342 -13.53 -22.49 17.50
N ASN A 343 -12.92 -22.52 16.33
CA ASN A 343 -11.59 -23.10 16.20
C ASN A 343 -10.52 -21.99 16.18
N MET A 344 -9.53 -22.11 17.05
CA MET A 344 -8.32 -21.30 17.06
C MET A 344 -7.11 -22.15 16.68
N PHE A 345 -6.13 -21.51 16.06
CA PHE A 345 -4.91 -22.17 15.62
C PHE A 345 -3.70 -21.29 15.86
N PHE A 346 -2.54 -21.91 16.04
CA PHE A 346 -1.25 -21.26 15.82
C PHE A 346 -0.89 -21.41 14.35
N PRO A 347 -0.61 -20.30 13.64
CA PRO A 347 -0.26 -20.33 12.23
C PRO A 347 1.17 -20.83 12.03
N LYS A 348 1.42 -21.61 10.97
CA LYS A 348 2.75 -22.00 10.49
C LYS A 348 2.70 -22.08 8.96
N GLY A 349 2.80 -20.94 8.30
CA GLY A 349 2.56 -20.90 6.86
C GLY A 349 1.19 -21.44 6.48
N LYS A 350 1.15 -22.48 5.65
CA LYS A 350 -0.09 -23.17 5.26
C LYS A 350 -0.66 -24.05 6.38
N ASP A 351 0.20 -24.60 7.22
CA ASP A 351 -0.18 -25.58 8.25
C ASP A 351 -0.53 -24.86 9.55
N ASN A 352 -1.72 -25.09 10.04
CA ASN A 352 -2.21 -24.50 11.28
C ASN A 352 -2.31 -25.58 12.37
N THR A 353 -1.74 -25.29 13.54
CA THR A 353 -1.84 -26.19 14.69
C THR A 353 -2.98 -25.77 15.60
N LYS A 354 -3.97 -26.67 15.82
CA LYS A 354 -5.13 -26.35 16.66
C LYS A 354 -4.71 -26.07 18.10
N THR A 355 -5.30 -25.00 18.67
CA THR A 355 -5.15 -24.65 20.09
C THR A 355 -6.49 -24.26 20.69
N SER A 356 -6.66 -24.49 21.99
CA SER A 356 -7.82 -23.99 22.72
C SER A 356 -7.56 -22.65 23.40
N LYS A 357 -6.29 -22.20 23.45
CA LYS A 357 -5.90 -20.99 24.17
C LYS A 357 -4.72 -20.31 23.49
N VAL A 358 -4.78 -18.97 23.42
CA VAL A 358 -3.68 -18.09 22.97
C VAL A 358 -3.48 -17.05 24.08
N CYS A 359 -2.25 -16.95 24.61
CA CYS A 359 -1.94 -16.02 25.70
C CYS A 359 -1.75 -14.57 25.24
N CYS A 360 -1.80 -13.63 26.18
CA CYS A 360 -1.50 -12.22 25.91
C CYS A 360 -0.13 -12.07 25.22
N GLY A 361 -0.08 -11.24 24.19
CA GLY A 361 1.11 -10.97 23.38
C GLY A 361 1.33 -11.97 22.24
N ASP A 362 0.69 -13.15 22.26
CA ASP A 362 0.89 -14.18 21.23
C ASP A 362 -0.04 -13.96 20.01
N ILE A 363 0.33 -14.59 18.91
CA ILE A 363 -0.38 -14.51 17.61
C ILE A 363 -1.11 -15.84 17.37
N GLY A 364 -2.39 -15.73 17.00
CA GLY A 364 -3.25 -16.83 16.61
C GLY A 364 -4.05 -16.57 15.36
N VAL A 365 -4.86 -17.54 14.96
CA VAL A 365 -5.79 -17.47 13.83
C VAL A 365 -7.16 -17.92 14.28
N PHE A 366 -8.17 -17.08 14.04
CA PHE A 366 -9.58 -17.46 14.07
C PHE A 366 -10.01 -17.95 12.70
N THR A 367 -10.87 -18.95 12.64
CA THR A 367 -11.45 -19.42 11.39
C THR A 367 -12.97 -19.22 11.38
N LYS A 368 -13.51 -18.89 10.19
CA LYS A 368 -14.97 -18.81 9.94
C LYS A 368 -15.72 -17.70 10.69
N LEU A 369 -15.04 -16.63 11.09
CA LEU A 369 -15.70 -15.44 11.60
C LEU A 369 -16.12 -14.55 10.42
N ALA A 370 -17.43 -14.50 10.14
CA ALA A 370 -17.93 -13.88 8.90
C ALA A 370 -17.87 -12.35 8.93
N SER A 371 -18.20 -11.72 10.07
CA SER A 371 -18.29 -10.26 10.20
C SER A 371 -16.95 -9.59 10.50
N VAL A 372 -15.94 -10.36 10.91
CA VAL A 372 -14.64 -9.86 11.33
C VAL A 372 -13.78 -9.45 10.13
N LYS A 373 -13.16 -8.28 10.23
CA LYS A 373 -12.24 -7.71 9.21
C LYS A 373 -10.90 -7.35 9.82
N THR A 374 -9.93 -7.15 8.97
CA THR A 374 -8.63 -6.58 9.34
C THR A 374 -8.84 -5.21 10.02
N GLY A 375 -8.14 -4.96 11.14
CA GLY A 375 -8.31 -3.76 11.97
C GLY A 375 -9.38 -3.86 13.06
N ASP A 376 -10.14 -4.95 13.13
CA ASP A 376 -11.14 -5.14 14.18
C ASP A 376 -10.52 -5.55 15.53
N THR A 377 -11.14 -5.10 16.61
CA THR A 377 -10.84 -5.54 17.97
C THR A 377 -12.00 -6.38 18.48
N LEU A 378 -11.68 -7.57 18.99
CA LEU A 378 -12.62 -8.53 19.54
C LEU A 378 -12.36 -8.68 21.05
N GLY A 379 -13.41 -8.66 21.86
CA GLY A 379 -13.26 -8.83 23.30
C GLY A 379 -14.59 -9.15 23.98
N LEU A 380 -14.61 -9.19 25.32
CA LEU A 380 -15.84 -9.49 26.06
C LEU A 380 -16.83 -8.34 26.02
N PRO A 381 -18.15 -8.61 26.04
CA PRO A 381 -19.19 -7.59 26.06
C PRO A 381 -18.99 -6.56 27.20
N GLY A 382 -19.06 -5.26 26.87
CA GLY A 382 -18.90 -4.15 27.81
C GLY A 382 -17.48 -3.94 28.36
N LYS A 383 -16.47 -4.67 27.86
CA LYS A 383 -15.06 -4.53 28.27
C LYS A 383 -14.10 -4.41 27.07
N THR A 384 -14.66 -4.27 25.87
CA THR A 384 -13.87 -4.18 24.65
C THR A 384 -13.62 -2.72 24.30
N VAL A 385 -12.36 -2.36 24.07
CA VAL A 385 -11.96 -1.07 23.52
C VAL A 385 -11.70 -1.21 22.03
N ARG A 386 -11.81 -0.12 21.28
CA ARG A 386 -11.48 -0.10 19.86
C ARG A 386 -10.01 0.29 19.67
N ILE A 387 -9.20 -0.60 19.13
CA ILE A 387 -7.83 -0.28 18.72
C ILE A 387 -7.87 0.42 17.35
N LYS A 388 -7.05 1.45 17.19
CA LYS A 388 -6.89 2.18 15.92
C LYS A 388 -6.47 1.21 14.82
N GLY A 389 -7.19 1.20 13.72
CA GLY A 389 -6.90 0.39 12.54
C GLY A 389 -5.62 0.80 11.82
N MET A 390 -5.36 0.18 10.67
CA MET A 390 -4.25 0.52 9.80
C MET A 390 -4.57 1.74 8.94
N THR A 391 -3.54 2.51 8.60
CA THR A 391 -3.61 3.57 7.59
C THR A 391 -2.69 3.18 6.45
N TYR A 392 -3.25 3.08 5.25
CA TYR A 392 -2.50 2.75 4.04
C TYR A 392 -2.26 4.02 3.23
N ASP A 393 -1.15 4.06 2.50
CA ASP A 393 -0.88 5.14 1.56
C ASP A 393 -1.91 5.09 0.42
N GLU A 394 -2.24 6.25 -0.17
CA GLU A 394 -3.15 6.32 -1.30
C GLU A 394 -2.58 5.56 -2.51
N PRO A 395 -3.37 4.66 -3.14
CA PRO A 395 -2.92 3.91 -4.29
C PRO A 395 -2.82 4.81 -5.53
N MET A 396 -1.62 4.85 -6.12
CA MET A 396 -1.29 5.78 -7.20
C MET A 396 -1.48 5.19 -8.61
N TYR A 397 -1.41 3.88 -8.77
CA TYR A 397 -1.51 3.21 -10.06
C TYR A 397 -2.94 2.81 -10.37
N LYS A 398 -3.58 3.50 -11.32
CA LYS A 398 -5.00 3.33 -11.67
C LYS A 398 -5.15 2.65 -13.03
N MET A 399 -6.04 1.64 -13.09
CA MET A 399 -6.40 0.93 -14.32
C MET A 399 -7.91 0.68 -14.36
N ALA A 400 -8.46 0.59 -15.56
CA ALA A 400 -9.84 0.14 -15.75
C ALA A 400 -9.89 -1.39 -15.84
N VAL A 401 -10.90 -1.99 -15.24
CA VAL A 401 -11.13 -3.45 -15.21
C VAL A 401 -12.26 -3.81 -16.14
N TYR A 402 -11.97 -4.66 -17.11
CA TYR A 402 -12.96 -5.15 -18.04
C TYR A 402 -13.16 -6.66 -17.91
N ALA A 403 -14.40 -7.11 -18.04
CA ALA A 403 -14.70 -8.51 -18.13
C ALA A 403 -14.18 -9.07 -19.47
N LYS A 404 -13.43 -10.18 -19.42
CA LYS A 404 -13.02 -10.90 -20.65
C LYS A 404 -14.20 -11.59 -21.30
N VAL A 405 -15.19 -11.99 -20.50
CA VAL A 405 -16.45 -12.60 -20.96
C VAL A 405 -17.60 -11.66 -20.59
N LYS A 406 -18.31 -11.15 -21.60
CA LYS A 406 -19.45 -10.22 -21.43
C LYS A 406 -20.53 -10.85 -20.51
N GLY A 407 -21.03 -10.07 -19.54
CA GLY A 407 -22.02 -10.52 -18.53
C GLY A 407 -21.43 -11.14 -17.26
N THR A 408 -20.10 -11.01 -17.04
CA THR A 408 -19.45 -11.46 -15.81
C THR A 408 -19.00 -10.30 -14.91
N GLU A 409 -19.43 -9.07 -15.17
CA GLU A 409 -19.06 -7.83 -14.48
C GLU A 409 -19.40 -7.91 -12.99
N ASP A 410 -20.60 -8.37 -12.64
CA ASP A 410 -21.05 -8.56 -11.25
C ASP A 410 -20.16 -9.55 -10.48
N LYS A 411 -19.65 -10.58 -11.17
CA LYS A 411 -18.74 -11.54 -10.55
C LYS A 411 -17.39 -10.94 -10.26
N ILE A 412 -16.90 -10.04 -11.14
CA ILE A 412 -15.67 -9.27 -10.91
C ILE A 412 -15.84 -8.39 -9.67
N ALA A 413 -16.94 -7.61 -9.61
CA ALA A 413 -17.22 -6.76 -8.46
C ALA A 413 -17.26 -7.55 -7.14
N ASN A 414 -17.98 -8.69 -7.12
CA ASN A 414 -18.04 -9.58 -5.95
C ASN A 414 -16.68 -10.18 -5.60
N GLY A 415 -15.85 -10.50 -6.59
CA GLY A 415 -14.48 -10.98 -6.37
C GLY A 415 -13.59 -9.89 -5.75
N LEU A 416 -13.69 -8.64 -6.23
CA LEU A 416 -12.95 -7.50 -5.69
C LEU A 416 -13.35 -7.17 -4.25
N VAL A 417 -14.65 -7.29 -3.88
CA VAL A 417 -15.10 -7.16 -2.49
C VAL A 417 -14.33 -8.12 -1.57
N LYS A 418 -14.21 -9.39 -1.97
CA LYS A 418 -13.51 -10.40 -1.17
C LYS A 418 -12.00 -10.19 -1.14
N LEU A 419 -11.39 -9.78 -2.28
CA LEU A 419 -9.97 -9.45 -2.32
C LEU A 419 -9.64 -8.22 -1.48
N LYS A 420 -10.57 -7.24 -1.38
CA LYS A 420 -10.42 -6.07 -0.51
C LYS A 420 -10.38 -6.44 0.97
N GLU A 421 -11.00 -7.55 1.37
CA GLU A 421 -10.89 -8.06 2.74
C GLU A 421 -9.51 -8.68 3.04
N GLU A 422 -8.81 -9.20 2.00
CA GLU A 422 -7.45 -9.73 2.13
C GLU A 422 -6.39 -8.61 2.07
N ASP A 423 -6.60 -7.61 1.21
CA ASP A 423 -5.67 -6.51 0.98
C ASP A 423 -6.42 -5.17 0.94
N GLU A 424 -6.29 -4.40 1.99
CA GLU A 424 -6.91 -3.08 2.11
C GLU A 424 -6.10 -1.95 1.44
N SER A 425 -4.93 -2.25 0.86
CA SER A 425 -4.06 -1.25 0.24
C SER A 425 -4.44 -0.86 -1.20
N PHE A 426 -5.40 -1.56 -1.83
CA PHE A 426 -5.95 -1.15 -3.13
C PHE A 426 -7.37 -0.59 -2.96
N THR A 427 -7.83 0.20 -3.93
CA THR A 427 -9.22 0.69 -3.99
C THR A 427 -9.86 0.31 -5.32
N TYR A 428 -11.18 0.24 -5.35
CA TYR A 428 -11.94 0.05 -6.59
C TYR A 428 -13.28 0.76 -6.51
N GLY A 429 -13.81 1.15 -7.67
CA GLY A 429 -15.10 1.82 -7.77
C GLY A 429 -15.43 2.18 -9.20
N ASN A 430 -16.70 2.47 -9.48
CA ASN A 430 -17.10 2.96 -10.78
C ASN A 430 -16.78 4.45 -10.88
N ASP A 431 -16.06 4.82 -11.92
CA ASP A 431 -15.85 6.22 -12.27
C ASP A 431 -17.21 6.85 -12.66
N PRO A 432 -17.61 7.97 -12.05
CA PRO A 432 -18.93 8.57 -12.31
C PRO A 432 -19.06 9.12 -13.73
N GLU A 433 -17.96 9.46 -14.38
CA GLU A 433 -17.94 10.04 -15.73
C GLU A 433 -17.76 9.01 -16.83
N THR A 434 -16.71 8.21 -16.75
CA THR A 434 -16.40 7.22 -17.78
C THR A 434 -17.21 5.94 -17.62
N LYS A 435 -17.88 5.74 -16.48
CA LYS A 435 -18.65 4.55 -16.09
C LYS A 435 -17.81 3.27 -16.04
N GLU A 436 -16.51 3.40 -16.08
CA GLU A 436 -15.58 2.28 -15.97
C GLU A 436 -15.44 1.82 -14.53
N LEU A 437 -15.26 0.52 -14.34
CA LEU A 437 -14.80 -0.02 -13.06
C LEU A 437 -13.29 0.22 -12.95
N ILE A 438 -12.90 1.16 -12.12
CA ILE A 438 -11.50 1.52 -11.87
C ILE A 438 -10.98 0.74 -10.66
N ILE A 439 -9.78 0.21 -10.77
CA ILE A 439 -9.00 -0.33 -9.67
C ILE A 439 -7.73 0.52 -9.52
N ALA A 440 -7.40 0.89 -8.28
CA ALA A 440 -6.18 1.60 -7.98
C ALA A 440 -5.36 0.83 -6.95
N GLY A 441 -4.09 0.62 -7.24
CA GLY A 441 -3.14 -0.09 -6.39
C GLY A 441 -1.84 0.66 -6.20
N VAL A 442 -0.96 0.09 -5.40
CA VAL A 442 0.39 0.61 -5.17
C VAL A 442 1.22 0.52 -6.46
N GLY A 443 1.03 -0.55 -7.25
CA GLY A 443 1.74 -0.74 -8.51
C GLY A 443 1.17 -1.84 -9.39
N ASP A 444 1.81 -2.03 -10.52
CA ASP A 444 1.39 -2.96 -11.57
C ASP A 444 1.46 -4.43 -11.13
N MET A 445 2.47 -4.79 -10.32
CA MET A 445 2.61 -6.14 -9.78
C MET A 445 1.44 -6.49 -8.86
N GLN A 446 0.99 -5.57 -7.99
CA GLN A 446 -0.17 -5.79 -7.13
C GLN A 446 -1.43 -6.02 -7.97
N LEU A 447 -1.72 -5.14 -8.93
CA LEU A 447 -2.90 -5.29 -9.79
C LEU A 447 -2.87 -6.59 -10.61
N SER A 448 -1.69 -6.98 -11.11
CA SER A 448 -1.50 -8.27 -11.81
C SER A 448 -1.81 -9.47 -10.91
N VAL A 449 -1.41 -9.42 -9.63
CA VAL A 449 -1.72 -10.45 -8.64
C VAL A 449 -3.22 -10.49 -8.34
N LEU A 450 -3.86 -9.34 -8.17
CA LEU A 450 -5.32 -9.28 -7.94
C LEU A 450 -6.10 -9.90 -9.11
N MET A 451 -5.72 -9.64 -10.36
CA MET A 451 -6.34 -10.29 -11.53
C MET A 451 -6.09 -11.80 -11.56
N ALA A 452 -4.89 -12.24 -11.20
CA ALA A 452 -4.58 -13.67 -11.11
C ALA A 452 -5.41 -14.37 -10.01
N LYS A 453 -5.57 -13.72 -8.84
CA LYS A 453 -6.43 -14.23 -7.75
C LYS A 453 -7.90 -14.24 -8.14
N LEU A 454 -8.41 -13.25 -8.89
CA LEU A 454 -9.77 -13.28 -9.45
C LEU A 454 -9.98 -14.51 -10.31
N SER A 455 -9.03 -14.84 -11.19
CA SER A 455 -9.12 -16.02 -12.03
C SER A 455 -8.99 -17.32 -11.26
N SER A 456 -7.98 -17.46 -10.39
CA SER A 456 -7.67 -18.70 -9.68
C SER A 456 -8.68 -19.04 -8.59
N LYS A 457 -9.02 -18.06 -7.71
CA LYS A 457 -9.92 -18.26 -6.55
C LYS A 457 -11.39 -18.13 -6.92
N TYR A 458 -11.75 -17.13 -7.74
CA TYR A 458 -13.16 -16.78 -8.01
C TYR A 458 -13.65 -17.17 -9.40
N LYS A 459 -12.77 -17.77 -10.23
CA LYS A 459 -13.10 -18.27 -11.58
C LYS A 459 -13.68 -17.20 -12.50
N VAL A 460 -13.15 -15.99 -12.40
CA VAL A 460 -13.56 -14.83 -13.22
C VAL A 460 -12.33 -14.25 -13.90
N GLU A 461 -12.37 -14.16 -15.22
CA GLU A 461 -11.29 -13.57 -16.00
C GLU A 461 -11.57 -12.07 -16.25
N ALA A 462 -10.65 -11.23 -15.82
CA ALA A 462 -10.66 -9.79 -16.03
C ALA A 462 -9.38 -9.33 -16.75
N VAL A 463 -9.49 -8.22 -17.48
CA VAL A 463 -8.37 -7.59 -18.19
C VAL A 463 -8.25 -6.16 -17.71
N LEU A 464 -7.01 -5.73 -17.45
CA LEU A 464 -6.68 -4.34 -17.13
C LEU A 464 -6.40 -3.57 -18.43
N LYS A 465 -7.01 -2.40 -18.54
CA LYS A 465 -6.71 -1.42 -19.60
C LYS A 465 -6.42 -0.05 -18.95
N PRO A 466 -5.67 0.85 -19.61
CA PRO A 466 -5.58 2.23 -19.15
C PRO A 466 -6.98 2.82 -18.97
N ALA A 467 -7.19 3.55 -17.87
CA ALA A 467 -8.45 4.22 -17.62
C ALA A 467 -8.70 5.31 -18.66
N LYS A 468 -9.94 5.47 -19.10
CA LYS A 468 -10.33 6.54 -20.02
C LYS A 468 -10.11 7.90 -19.38
N ILE A 469 -9.72 8.87 -20.20
CA ILE A 469 -9.58 10.24 -19.76
C ILE A 469 -10.91 10.96 -19.99
N ALA A 470 -11.38 11.66 -18.96
CA ALA A 470 -12.61 12.42 -19.01
C ALA A 470 -12.42 13.73 -19.82
N TYR A 471 -12.23 13.61 -21.12
CA TYR A 471 -12.19 14.75 -22.02
C TYR A 471 -13.52 15.49 -22.02
N ARG A 472 -13.49 16.76 -22.47
CA ARG A 472 -14.65 17.61 -22.69
C ARG A 472 -14.59 18.23 -24.08
N GLU A 473 -15.72 18.72 -24.56
CA GLU A 473 -15.81 19.55 -25.74
C GLU A 473 -16.27 20.96 -25.37
N THR A 474 -15.89 21.96 -26.13
CA THR A 474 -16.40 23.33 -26.05
C THR A 474 -16.37 23.97 -27.42
N ILE A 475 -16.90 25.18 -27.53
CA ILE A 475 -16.92 25.96 -28.76
C ILE A 475 -16.07 27.23 -28.62
N LYS A 476 -15.53 27.74 -29.74
CA LYS A 476 -14.69 28.95 -29.76
C LYS A 476 -15.39 30.18 -30.31
N LYS A 477 -16.47 29.99 -31.06
CA LYS A 477 -17.15 31.06 -31.79
C LYS A 477 -18.63 31.05 -31.43
N LYS A 478 -19.18 32.27 -31.44
CA LYS A 478 -20.62 32.48 -31.41
C LYS A 478 -21.24 32.02 -32.70
N VAL A 479 -22.39 31.35 -32.65
CA VAL A 479 -23.19 30.94 -33.80
C VAL A 479 -24.66 31.11 -33.50
N GLU A 480 -25.43 31.53 -34.49
CA GLU A 480 -26.89 31.61 -34.46
C GLU A 480 -27.46 30.60 -35.44
N ILE A 481 -28.35 29.76 -34.97
CA ILE A 481 -28.84 28.63 -35.74
C ILE A 481 -30.37 28.49 -35.62
N HIS A 482 -31.01 28.07 -36.69
CA HIS A 482 -32.40 27.76 -36.74
C HIS A 482 -32.65 26.29 -36.69
N GLY A 483 -33.27 25.80 -35.60
CA GLY A 483 -33.66 24.39 -35.44
C GLY A 483 -35.16 24.23 -35.65
N ARG A 484 -35.55 23.41 -36.63
CA ARG A 484 -36.95 23.20 -36.96
C ARG A 484 -37.29 21.71 -37.04
N HIS A 485 -38.27 21.34 -36.25
CA HIS A 485 -38.89 20.01 -36.32
C HIS A 485 -40.31 20.12 -36.85
N LYS A 486 -40.54 19.60 -38.06
CA LYS A 486 -41.87 19.54 -38.68
C LYS A 486 -42.10 18.12 -39.22
N LYS A 487 -43.04 17.42 -38.66
CA LYS A 487 -43.40 16.05 -39.11
C LYS A 487 -44.93 15.94 -39.21
N GLN A 488 -45.45 15.46 -40.30
CA GLN A 488 -46.88 15.22 -40.54
C GLN A 488 -47.02 13.83 -41.12
N SER A 489 -47.57 12.90 -40.32
CA SER A 489 -47.73 11.48 -40.65
C SER A 489 -49.12 10.96 -40.29
N GLY A 490 -50.19 11.71 -40.74
CA GLY A 490 -51.59 11.35 -40.47
C GLY A 490 -52.06 11.66 -39.04
N GLY A 491 -53.16 12.44 -38.86
CA GLY A 491 -53.63 12.87 -37.58
C GLY A 491 -52.97 14.18 -37.10
N HIS A 492 -52.63 14.27 -35.77
CA HIS A 492 -51.91 15.44 -35.22
C HIS A 492 -50.46 15.44 -35.72
N GLY A 493 -50.04 16.56 -36.25
CA GLY A 493 -48.62 16.81 -36.65
C GLY A 493 -47.71 17.07 -35.43
N GLN A 494 -46.42 17.21 -35.69
CA GLN A 494 -45.43 17.68 -34.72
C GLN A 494 -44.76 18.94 -35.26
N PHE A 495 -44.75 20.00 -34.46
CA PHE A 495 -44.17 21.26 -34.84
C PHE A 495 -43.40 21.92 -33.70
N GLY A 496 -42.10 22.16 -33.88
CA GLY A 496 -41.24 22.91 -33.00
C GLY A 496 -40.27 23.75 -33.85
N ASP A 497 -40.10 25.02 -33.53
CA ASP A 497 -39.35 25.99 -34.31
C ASP A 497 -38.65 26.96 -33.38
N VAL A 498 -37.31 26.93 -33.35
CA VAL A 498 -36.48 27.66 -32.42
C VAL A 498 -35.26 28.28 -33.11
N TYR A 499 -34.91 29.47 -32.71
CA TYR A 499 -33.65 30.14 -33.09
C TYR A 499 -32.81 30.27 -31.83
N ILE A 500 -31.66 29.61 -31.84
CA ILE A 500 -30.77 29.51 -30.69
C ILE A 500 -29.41 30.11 -31.05
N ARG A 501 -28.92 30.92 -30.13
CA ARG A 501 -27.57 31.47 -30.15
C ARG A 501 -26.72 30.65 -29.21
N PHE A 502 -25.65 30.04 -29.73
CA PHE A 502 -24.62 29.35 -28.92
C PHE A 502 -23.40 30.23 -28.81
N GLU A 503 -22.90 30.42 -27.60
CA GLU A 503 -21.72 31.25 -27.29
C GLU A 503 -20.83 30.51 -26.26
N PRO A 504 -19.48 30.66 -26.39
CA PRO A 504 -18.60 30.20 -25.31
C PRO A 504 -18.79 31.06 -24.06
N GLN A 505 -18.66 30.48 -22.88
CA GLN A 505 -18.68 31.21 -21.62
C GLN A 505 -17.63 30.61 -20.65
N SER A 506 -17.31 31.30 -19.56
CA SER A 506 -16.30 30.89 -18.57
C SER A 506 -16.80 30.90 -17.12
N GLU A 507 -18.10 31.17 -16.94
CA GLU A 507 -18.69 31.35 -15.60
C GLU A 507 -19.03 30.00 -14.94
N SER A 508 -19.35 28.99 -15.75
CA SER A 508 -19.76 27.67 -15.28
C SER A 508 -19.36 26.56 -16.24
N GLU A 509 -18.97 25.40 -15.74
CA GLU A 509 -18.82 24.20 -16.58
C GLU A 509 -20.16 23.73 -17.16
N GLU A 510 -21.26 23.95 -16.43
CA GLU A 510 -22.59 23.60 -16.91
C GLU A 510 -23.07 24.58 -17.96
N MET A 511 -23.94 24.10 -18.85
CA MET A 511 -24.61 24.96 -19.86
C MET A 511 -25.49 26.01 -19.17
N ILE A 512 -25.26 27.27 -19.50
CA ILE A 512 -26.10 28.41 -19.14
C ILE A 512 -27.19 28.56 -20.19
N PHE A 513 -28.47 28.51 -19.78
CA PHE A 513 -29.60 28.78 -20.66
C PHE A 513 -30.17 30.17 -20.40
N ALA A 514 -30.44 30.93 -21.46
CA ALA A 514 -31.07 32.24 -21.40
C ALA A 514 -32.28 32.34 -22.37
N ASP A 515 -33.32 33.04 -21.96
CA ASP A 515 -34.49 33.33 -22.77
C ASP A 515 -34.51 34.84 -23.10
N GLU A 516 -34.38 35.17 -24.38
CA GLU A 516 -34.48 36.53 -24.92
C GLU A 516 -35.69 36.65 -25.86
N THR A 517 -36.68 35.76 -25.81
CA THR A 517 -37.84 35.80 -26.69
C THR A 517 -38.74 36.98 -26.38
N VAL A 518 -39.25 37.63 -27.43
CA VAL A 518 -40.13 38.80 -27.33
C VAL A 518 -41.46 38.50 -28.00
N GLY A 519 -42.56 39.09 -27.46
CA GLY A 519 -43.88 39.03 -28.08
C GLY A 519 -44.58 37.65 -28.01
N GLY A 520 -44.06 36.68 -27.24
CA GLY A 520 -44.68 35.36 -27.11
C GLY A 520 -44.54 34.50 -28.35
N CYS A 521 -43.49 34.72 -29.17
CA CYS A 521 -43.20 33.92 -30.34
C CYS A 521 -42.99 32.42 -30.01
N VAL A 522 -42.45 32.12 -28.84
CA VAL A 522 -42.49 30.80 -28.21
C VAL A 522 -43.31 30.93 -26.92
N PRO A 523 -44.39 30.14 -26.75
CA PRO A 523 -45.19 30.14 -25.52
C PRO A 523 -44.33 29.75 -24.31
N LYS A 524 -44.53 30.47 -23.18
CA LYS A 524 -43.70 30.30 -21.96
C LYS A 524 -43.64 28.86 -21.44
N ASN A 525 -44.70 28.06 -21.65
CA ASN A 525 -44.75 26.65 -21.26
C ASN A 525 -43.79 25.76 -22.07
N PHE A 526 -43.35 26.18 -23.29
CA PHE A 526 -42.44 25.40 -24.13
C PHE A 526 -40.96 25.80 -23.95
N ILE A 527 -40.67 26.96 -23.32
CA ILE A 527 -39.30 27.41 -23.06
C ILE A 527 -38.51 26.42 -22.22
N PRO A 528 -39.06 25.86 -21.10
CA PRO A 528 -38.39 24.80 -20.36
C PRO A 528 -38.13 23.53 -21.18
N SER A 529 -38.97 23.26 -22.18
CA SER A 529 -38.80 22.11 -23.07
C SER A 529 -37.61 22.33 -24.03
N VAL A 530 -37.39 23.55 -24.51
CA VAL A 530 -36.19 23.90 -25.28
C VAL A 530 -34.93 23.70 -24.44
N GLU A 531 -34.90 24.23 -23.22
CA GLU A 531 -33.78 24.05 -22.29
C GLU A 531 -33.52 22.56 -22.03
N LYS A 532 -34.57 21.79 -21.72
CA LYS A 532 -34.44 20.36 -21.49
C LYS A 532 -33.90 19.62 -22.71
N GLY A 533 -34.33 19.99 -23.90
CA GLY A 533 -33.81 19.46 -25.18
C GLY A 533 -32.32 19.68 -25.34
N LEU A 534 -31.83 20.89 -25.02
CA LEU A 534 -30.42 21.23 -25.06
C LEU A 534 -29.61 20.47 -23.97
N ARG A 535 -30.12 20.45 -22.74
CA ARG A 535 -29.47 19.70 -21.64
C ARG A 535 -29.30 18.20 -21.93
N ASN A 536 -30.25 17.61 -22.65
CA ASN A 536 -30.13 16.23 -23.12
C ASN A 536 -29.05 16.05 -24.19
N CYS A 537 -28.72 17.12 -24.92
CA CYS A 537 -27.74 17.05 -26.01
C CYS A 537 -26.29 17.29 -25.52
N VAL A 538 -26.09 18.17 -24.50
CA VAL A 538 -24.74 18.55 -24.03
C VAL A 538 -23.96 17.37 -23.46
N GLY A 539 -24.58 16.29 -23.09
CA GLY A 539 -23.92 15.04 -22.66
C GLY A 539 -23.15 14.35 -23.78
N LYS A 540 -23.41 14.70 -25.07
CA LYS A 540 -22.74 14.12 -26.23
C LYS A 540 -22.31 15.23 -27.19
N GLY A 541 -21.02 15.50 -27.26
CA GLY A 541 -20.43 16.51 -28.13
C GLY A 541 -20.39 16.09 -29.61
N VAL A 542 -19.94 17.00 -30.46
CA VAL A 542 -20.00 16.87 -31.91
C VAL A 542 -18.68 16.46 -32.57
N LEU A 543 -17.55 16.48 -31.82
CA LEU A 543 -16.23 16.08 -32.31
C LEU A 543 -15.94 14.60 -32.06
N ALA A 544 -16.00 14.22 -30.81
CA ALA A 544 -15.60 12.90 -30.29
C ALA A 544 -16.64 12.30 -29.35
N GLY A 545 -17.78 12.97 -29.16
CA GLY A 545 -18.87 12.52 -28.30
C GLY A 545 -18.67 12.79 -26.80
N TYR A 546 -17.65 13.56 -26.41
CA TYR A 546 -17.45 13.96 -25.02
C TYR A 546 -18.44 15.05 -24.58
N PRO A 547 -18.80 15.15 -23.27
CA PRO A 547 -19.71 16.16 -22.79
C PRO A 547 -19.24 17.59 -23.13
N VAL A 548 -20.20 18.44 -23.55
CA VAL A 548 -19.91 19.85 -23.86
C VAL A 548 -20.04 20.70 -22.60
N VAL A 549 -19.02 21.50 -22.33
CA VAL A 549 -18.92 22.40 -21.17
C VAL A 549 -18.67 23.83 -21.62
N PHE A 550 -18.83 24.78 -20.69
CA PHE A 550 -18.61 26.23 -20.93
C PHE A 550 -19.44 26.77 -22.06
N LEU A 551 -20.68 26.29 -22.23
CA LEU A 551 -21.62 26.68 -23.29
C LEU A 551 -22.71 27.56 -22.71
N LYS A 552 -22.99 28.69 -23.41
CA LYS A 552 -24.21 29.46 -23.22
C LYS A 552 -25.13 29.28 -24.41
N ALA A 553 -26.38 28.94 -24.15
CA ALA A 553 -27.42 28.80 -25.17
C ALA A 553 -28.54 29.81 -24.90
N THR A 554 -28.79 30.71 -25.83
CA THR A 554 -29.80 31.72 -25.73
C THR A 554 -30.89 31.48 -26.77
N LEU A 555 -32.11 31.22 -26.31
CA LEU A 555 -33.29 31.18 -27.15
C LEU A 555 -33.74 32.64 -27.41
N TYR A 556 -33.64 33.15 -28.67
CA TYR A 556 -33.96 34.51 -28.94
C TYR A 556 -35.16 34.67 -29.86
N PHE A 557 -35.57 33.64 -30.61
CA PHE A 557 -36.76 33.67 -31.47
C PHE A 557 -37.29 32.23 -31.71
N GLY A 558 -38.53 32.13 -32.19
CA GLY A 558 -39.15 30.87 -32.59
C GLY A 558 -40.57 31.07 -33.09
N SER A 559 -41.21 29.98 -33.46
CA SER A 559 -42.64 29.97 -33.77
C SER A 559 -43.29 28.68 -33.26
N TYR A 560 -44.62 28.73 -33.13
CA TYR A 560 -45.41 27.60 -32.70
C TYR A 560 -46.65 27.39 -33.57
N HIS A 561 -47.18 26.19 -33.56
CA HIS A 561 -48.43 25.86 -34.20
C HIS A 561 -49.46 25.49 -33.10
N PRO A 562 -50.69 26.13 -33.09
CA PRO A 562 -51.63 25.96 -31.99
C PRO A 562 -52.06 24.50 -31.69
N VAL A 563 -51.96 23.62 -32.68
CA VAL A 563 -52.42 22.23 -32.58
C VAL A 563 -51.29 21.23 -32.57
N ASP A 564 -50.23 21.48 -33.36
CA ASP A 564 -49.18 20.49 -33.63
C ASP A 564 -47.90 20.71 -32.74
N SER A 565 -47.86 21.80 -31.96
CA SER A 565 -46.75 22.08 -31.07
C SER A 565 -46.90 21.26 -29.76
N SER A 566 -45.78 20.72 -29.33
CA SER A 566 -45.68 19.91 -28.11
C SER A 566 -44.29 20.05 -27.48
N ASP A 567 -44.16 19.70 -26.22
CA ASP A 567 -42.90 19.67 -25.47
C ASP A 567 -41.83 18.85 -26.19
N MET A 568 -42.21 17.69 -26.72
CA MET A 568 -41.30 16.79 -27.46
C MET A 568 -40.85 17.43 -28.78
N ALA A 569 -41.75 18.17 -29.47
CA ALA A 569 -41.40 18.82 -30.73
C ALA A 569 -40.38 19.94 -30.50
N PHE A 570 -40.51 20.75 -29.45
CA PHE A 570 -39.55 21.77 -29.05
C PHE A 570 -38.23 21.18 -28.56
N GLN A 571 -38.23 20.10 -27.78
CA GLN A 571 -37.02 19.40 -27.41
C GLN A 571 -36.26 18.89 -28.65
N THR A 572 -37.00 18.33 -29.63
CA THR A 572 -36.40 17.82 -30.89
C THR A 572 -35.85 19.00 -31.75
N ALA A 573 -36.56 20.11 -31.84
CA ALA A 573 -36.11 21.31 -32.57
C ALA A 573 -34.82 21.87 -31.93
N ALA A 574 -34.76 21.96 -30.61
CA ALA A 574 -33.56 22.34 -29.87
C ALA A 574 -32.37 21.39 -30.13
N GLY A 575 -32.61 20.08 -30.16
CA GLY A 575 -31.60 19.08 -30.51
C GLY A 575 -31.10 19.21 -31.96
N ILE A 576 -31.97 19.60 -32.91
CA ILE A 576 -31.56 19.87 -34.30
C ILE A 576 -30.66 21.09 -34.33
N ALA A 577 -31.05 22.19 -33.65
CA ALA A 577 -30.24 23.40 -33.58
C ALA A 577 -28.86 23.15 -32.99
N TYR A 578 -28.78 22.31 -31.94
CA TYR A 578 -27.51 21.88 -31.34
C TYR A 578 -26.62 21.11 -32.32
N LYS A 579 -27.13 20.08 -32.96
CA LYS A 579 -26.40 19.23 -33.90
C LYS A 579 -25.92 19.94 -35.15
N GLU A 580 -26.67 20.91 -35.63
CA GLU A 580 -26.31 21.68 -36.83
C GLU A 580 -25.45 22.91 -36.48
N GLY A 581 -25.63 23.52 -35.30
CA GLY A 581 -24.94 24.71 -34.89
C GLY A 581 -23.55 24.48 -34.36
N LEU A 582 -23.36 23.54 -33.43
CA LEU A 582 -22.08 23.33 -32.77
C LEU A 582 -20.91 23.01 -33.72
N PRO A 583 -21.08 22.18 -34.77
CA PRO A 583 -19.98 21.93 -35.72
C PRO A 583 -19.45 23.19 -36.41
N THR A 584 -20.29 24.25 -36.55
CA THR A 584 -19.93 25.52 -37.18
C THR A 584 -19.34 26.53 -36.20
N ALA A 585 -19.51 26.28 -34.90
CA ALA A 585 -19.06 27.17 -33.82
C ALA A 585 -17.57 27.02 -33.47
N GLY A 586 -16.79 26.28 -34.26
CA GLY A 586 -15.38 25.99 -33.99
C GLY A 586 -15.18 25.10 -32.74
N PRO A 587 -15.77 23.92 -32.71
CA PRO A 587 -15.66 23.02 -31.57
C PRO A 587 -14.21 22.58 -31.35
N THR A 588 -13.82 22.38 -30.08
CA THR A 588 -12.48 21.98 -29.66
C THR A 588 -12.56 21.06 -28.47
N LEU A 589 -11.52 20.23 -28.30
CA LEU A 589 -11.39 19.33 -27.14
C LEU A 589 -10.71 20.03 -25.97
N LEU A 590 -11.17 19.71 -24.77
CA LEU A 590 -10.55 20.07 -23.51
C LEU A 590 -10.03 18.81 -22.80
N GLU A 591 -8.85 18.92 -22.21
CA GLU A 591 -8.23 17.87 -21.39
C GLU A 591 -8.18 18.29 -19.91
N PRO A 592 -8.34 17.33 -18.98
CA PRO A 592 -8.21 17.63 -17.56
C PRO A 592 -6.74 17.89 -17.22
N ILE A 593 -6.47 18.98 -16.51
CA ILE A 593 -5.17 19.34 -15.94
C ILE A 593 -5.20 19.03 -14.45
N GLY A 594 -4.15 18.39 -13.97
CA GLY A 594 -3.96 18.07 -12.57
C GLY A 594 -2.78 18.81 -11.96
N GLU A 595 -2.91 19.17 -10.69
CA GLU A 595 -1.80 19.56 -9.82
C GLU A 595 -1.08 18.30 -9.37
N LEU A 596 0.18 18.20 -9.71
CA LEU A 596 1.08 17.11 -9.38
C LEU A 596 2.07 17.57 -8.33
N LYS A 597 2.22 16.78 -7.24
CA LYS A 597 3.30 16.95 -6.27
C LYS A 597 4.10 15.65 -6.22
N VAL A 598 5.39 15.73 -6.53
CA VAL A 598 6.29 14.58 -6.58
C VAL A 598 7.33 14.70 -5.49
N LEU A 599 7.40 13.72 -4.60
CA LEU A 599 8.44 13.60 -3.57
C LEU A 599 9.52 12.65 -4.08
N ILE A 600 10.75 13.13 -4.17
CA ILE A 600 11.90 12.40 -4.72
C ILE A 600 13.20 12.72 -4.01
N PRO A 601 14.21 11.84 -4.00
CA PRO A 601 15.56 12.18 -3.58
C PRO A 601 16.17 13.29 -4.44
N ASP A 602 17.02 14.14 -3.84
CA ASP A 602 17.70 15.26 -4.51
C ASP A 602 18.38 14.84 -5.84
N GLY A 603 19.04 13.68 -5.84
CA GLY A 603 19.76 13.19 -7.01
C GLY A 603 18.89 12.83 -8.21
N ASN A 604 17.58 12.61 -8.02
CA ASN A 604 16.63 12.25 -9.10
C ASN A 604 15.85 13.44 -9.66
N MET A 605 16.06 14.65 -9.14
CA MET A 605 15.29 15.83 -9.51
C MET A 605 15.40 16.14 -11.01
N GLY A 606 16.60 16.05 -11.59
CA GLY A 606 16.81 16.33 -13.01
C GLY A 606 16.06 15.39 -13.94
N ASP A 607 16.04 14.09 -13.62
CA ASP A 607 15.34 13.07 -14.40
C ASP A 607 13.81 13.29 -14.36
N VAL A 608 13.27 13.59 -13.18
CA VAL A 608 11.83 13.84 -13.00
C VAL A 608 11.40 15.11 -13.73
N ILE A 609 12.14 16.21 -13.64
CA ILE A 609 11.82 17.45 -14.38
C ILE A 609 11.88 17.19 -15.89
N GLY A 610 12.89 16.45 -16.36
CA GLY A 610 13.02 16.07 -17.76
C GLY A 610 11.84 15.23 -18.25
N ASP A 611 11.36 14.29 -17.45
CA ASP A 611 10.20 13.45 -17.76
C ASP A 611 8.89 14.27 -17.75
N LEU A 612 8.68 15.13 -16.76
CA LEU A 612 7.51 16.02 -16.69
C LEU A 612 7.41 16.94 -17.89
N ASN A 613 8.54 17.50 -18.37
CA ASN A 613 8.57 18.31 -19.57
C ASN A 613 8.18 17.51 -20.83
N LYS A 614 8.59 16.24 -20.95
CA LYS A 614 8.16 15.35 -22.05
C LYS A 614 6.66 15.08 -22.00
N ARG A 615 6.05 15.05 -20.82
CA ARG A 615 4.61 14.90 -20.59
C ARG A 615 3.82 16.20 -20.65
N ARG A 616 4.39 17.25 -21.20
CA ARG A 616 3.78 18.58 -21.30
C ARG A 616 3.48 19.21 -19.92
N GLY A 617 4.16 18.75 -18.88
CA GLY A 617 4.04 19.30 -17.54
C GLY A 617 4.69 20.68 -17.42
N ARG A 618 4.09 21.55 -16.63
CA ARG A 618 4.64 22.86 -16.25
C ARG A 618 5.10 22.77 -14.80
N VAL A 619 6.41 22.77 -14.58
CA VAL A 619 6.97 22.82 -13.23
C VAL A 619 6.71 24.20 -12.64
N MET A 620 6.04 24.25 -11.49
CA MET A 620 5.64 25.46 -10.79
C MET A 620 6.58 25.81 -9.64
N GLY A 621 7.18 24.81 -9.01
CA GLY A 621 8.08 25.00 -7.87
C GLY A 621 8.85 23.75 -7.49
N MET A 622 9.89 23.94 -6.69
CA MET A 622 10.71 22.89 -6.11
C MET A 622 11.14 23.35 -4.73
N ASN A 623 10.86 22.52 -3.73
CA ASN A 623 11.17 22.85 -2.33
C ASN A 623 11.74 21.61 -1.62
N PRO A 624 12.73 21.76 -0.74
CA PRO A 624 13.15 20.68 0.14
C PRO A 624 11.98 20.17 0.98
N ASP A 625 11.89 18.85 1.16
CA ASP A 625 10.90 18.29 2.06
C ASP A 625 11.36 18.46 3.52
N PRO A 626 10.61 19.18 4.37
CA PRO A 626 10.97 19.40 5.75
C PRO A 626 10.95 18.12 6.61
N GLU A 627 10.17 17.13 6.20
CA GLU A 627 10.02 15.87 6.93
C GLU A 627 11.05 14.81 6.52
N ASN A 628 11.62 14.93 5.30
CA ASN A 628 12.57 13.98 4.76
C ASN A 628 13.84 14.69 4.26
N PRO A 629 14.87 14.86 5.10
CA PRO A 629 16.15 15.42 4.66
C PRO A 629 16.74 14.66 3.45
N GLY A 630 17.23 15.40 2.44
CA GLY A 630 17.72 14.83 1.19
C GLY A 630 16.65 14.51 0.15
N TYR A 631 15.39 14.97 0.39
CA TYR A 631 14.29 14.86 -0.56
C TYR A 631 13.76 16.23 -0.99
N GLN A 632 13.24 16.29 -2.21
CA GLN A 632 12.59 17.46 -2.81
C GLN A 632 11.14 17.17 -3.12
N ILE A 633 10.30 18.19 -2.99
CA ILE A 633 8.92 18.21 -3.50
C ILE A 633 8.91 19.02 -4.79
N VAL A 634 8.65 18.37 -5.92
CA VAL A 634 8.45 19.02 -7.20
C VAL A 634 6.96 19.23 -7.42
N GLU A 635 6.55 20.47 -7.60
CA GLU A 635 5.16 20.86 -7.89
C GLU A 635 5.03 21.20 -9.37
N ALA A 636 4.03 20.61 -10.05
CA ALA A 636 3.79 20.83 -11.46
C ALA A 636 2.30 20.75 -11.80
N GLU A 637 1.90 21.42 -12.88
CA GLU A 637 0.63 21.18 -13.54
C GLU A 637 0.84 20.27 -14.76
N VAL A 638 0.03 19.24 -14.89
CA VAL A 638 0.21 18.20 -15.91
C VAL A 638 -1.13 17.81 -16.54
N PRO A 639 -1.19 17.49 -17.84
CA PRO A 639 -2.34 16.84 -18.44
C PRO A 639 -2.52 15.43 -17.86
N VAL A 640 -3.69 15.15 -17.32
CA VAL A 640 -3.98 13.85 -16.67
C VAL A 640 -3.78 12.67 -17.63
N GLY A 641 -4.07 12.87 -18.92
CA GLY A 641 -3.88 11.86 -19.95
C GLY A 641 -2.42 11.39 -20.14
N GLU A 642 -1.45 12.28 -19.85
CA GLU A 642 -0.02 11.95 -19.94
C GLU A 642 0.52 11.19 -18.71
N MET A 643 -0.32 11.04 -17.67
CA MET A 643 0.10 10.48 -16.38
C MET A 643 -0.26 9.00 -16.18
N THR A 644 -0.86 8.36 -17.16
CA THR A 644 -1.35 6.96 -17.07
C THR A 644 -0.26 5.94 -16.70
N THR A 645 0.99 6.16 -17.16
CA THR A 645 2.14 5.30 -16.86
C THR A 645 3.10 5.90 -15.83
N TYR A 646 2.84 7.11 -15.35
CA TYR A 646 3.80 7.88 -14.56
C TYR A 646 4.25 7.18 -13.28
N SER A 647 3.38 6.43 -12.61
CA SER A 647 3.75 5.67 -11.40
C SER A 647 4.85 4.64 -11.67
N ILE A 648 4.84 3.99 -12.84
CA ILE A 648 5.86 3.02 -13.26
C ILE A 648 7.15 3.74 -13.58
N ASP A 649 7.06 4.82 -14.37
CA ASP A 649 8.21 5.58 -14.82
C ASP A 649 8.91 6.30 -13.65
N LEU A 650 8.14 6.87 -12.70
CA LEU A 650 8.68 7.48 -11.48
C LEU A 650 9.43 6.44 -10.61
N ARG A 651 8.89 5.21 -10.50
CA ARG A 651 9.58 4.13 -9.79
C ARG A 651 10.89 3.76 -10.46
N ALA A 652 10.91 3.67 -11.78
CA ALA A 652 12.13 3.37 -12.52
C ALA A 652 13.19 4.47 -12.31
N MET A 653 12.82 5.74 -12.44
CA MET A 653 13.71 6.89 -12.26
C MET A 653 14.25 7.01 -10.82
N SER A 654 13.38 6.79 -9.82
CA SER A 654 13.72 6.97 -8.41
C SER A 654 14.13 5.66 -7.71
N GLN A 655 14.24 4.57 -8.45
CA GLN A 655 14.46 3.22 -7.89
C GLN A 655 13.42 2.86 -6.80
N GLY A 656 12.18 3.32 -6.97
CA GLY A 656 11.09 3.09 -6.03
C GLY A 656 11.08 3.99 -4.79
N ARG A 657 11.95 5.02 -4.73
CA ARG A 657 11.98 6.00 -3.62
C ARG A 657 10.95 7.12 -3.79
N GLY A 658 10.57 7.43 -5.04
CA GLY A 658 9.64 8.50 -5.35
C GLY A 658 8.19 8.15 -5.08
N SER A 659 7.40 9.15 -4.69
CA SER A 659 5.95 9.11 -4.61
C SER A 659 5.35 10.39 -5.18
N TYR A 660 4.06 10.35 -5.52
CA TYR A 660 3.38 11.54 -6.02
C TYR A 660 1.92 11.57 -5.61
N THR A 661 1.34 12.76 -5.66
CA THR A 661 -0.12 12.97 -5.62
C THR A 661 -0.55 13.75 -6.84
N LEU A 662 -1.73 13.44 -7.37
CA LEU A 662 -2.31 14.11 -8.53
C LEU A 662 -3.75 14.49 -8.23
N LYS A 663 -4.08 15.79 -8.30
CA LYS A 663 -5.42 16.32 -8.04
C LYS A 663 -5.90 17.10 -9.24
N PHE A 664 -7.14 16.86 -9.69
CA PHE A 664 -7.77 17.64 -10.75
C PHE A 664 -7.88 19.12 -10.33
N VAL A 665 -7.57 20.02 -11.28
CA VAL A 665 -7.66 21.48 -11.07
C VAL A 665 -8.67 22.10 -12.02
N ARG A 666 -8.51 21.90 -13.32
CA ARG A 666 -9.33 22.54 -14.37
C ARG A 666 -9.23 21.81 -15.70
N TYR A 667 -10.03 22.23 -16.65
CA TYR A 667 -9.90 21.85 -18.04
C TYR A 667 -9.11 22.90 -18.84
N GLU A 668 -8.24 22.46 -19.75
CA GLU A 668 -7.52 23.29 -20.72
C GLU A 668 -7.68 22.74 -22.13
N GLU A 669 -7.51 23.58 -23.14
CA GLU A 669 -7.62 23.16 -24.53
C GLU A 669 -6.50 22.19 -24.90
N VAL A 670 -6.87 21.06 -25.50
CA VAL A 670 -5.93 20.08 -26.06
C VAL A 670 -5.16 20.71 -27.23
N PRO A 671 -3.82 20.62 -27.27
CA PRO A 671 -3.04 21.09 -28.42
C PRO A 671 -3.54 20.46 -29.74
N GLN A 672 -3.63 21.28 -30.77
CA GLN A 672 -4.25 20.87 -32.03
C GLN A 672 -3.66 19.62 -32.66
N MET A 673 -2.35 19.39 -32.46
CA MET A 673 -1.66 18.18 -32.91
C MET A 673 -2.21 16.89 -32.26
N ASN A 674 -2.68 16.98 -31.03
CA ASN A 674 -3.14 15.82 -30.23
C ASN A 674 -4.65 15.58 -30.43
N GLN A 675 -5.42 16.61 -30.78
CA GLN A 675 -6.88 16.48 -30.95
C GLN A 675 -7.27 15.43 -32.00
N ALA A 676 -6.58 15.41 -33.13
CA ALA A 676 -6.89 14.48 -34.22
C ALA A 676 -6.83 13.03 -33.78
N LYS A 677 -5.81 12.67 -33.00
CA LYS A 677 -5.63 11.32 -32.46
C LYS A 677 -6.74 10.96 -31.47
N ILE A 678 -7.06 11.86 -30.55
CA ILE A 678 -8.10 11.63 -29.53
C ILE A 678 -9.47 11.43 -30.21
N ILE A 679 -9.78 12.20 -31.25
CA ILE A 679 -11.02 12.07 -32.00
C ILE A 679 -11.08 10.72 -32.76
N GLU A 680 -9.97 10.30 -33.35
CA GLU A 680 -9.89 9.00 -34.03
C GLU A 680 -10.06 7.83 -33.06
N ASP A 681 -9.38 7.89 -31.91
CA ASP A 681 -9.47 6.86 -30.87
C ASP A 681 -10.89 6.77 -30.28
N ALA A 682 -11.54 7.91 -30.02
CA ALA A 682 -12.92 7.94 -29.54
C ALA A 682 -13.92 7.33 -30.56
N LYS A 683 -13.73 7.59 -31.84
CA LYS A 683 -14.58 6.99 -32.91
C LYS A 683 -14.41 5.48 -32.99
N LYS A 684 -13.18 4.98 -32.89
CA LYS A 684 -12.93 3.52 -32.86
C LYS A 684 -13.60 2.85 -31.66
N GLU A 685 -13.53 3.50 -30.50
CA GLU A 685 -14.21 2.97 -29.31
C GLU A 685 -15.73 2.95 -29.45
N GLU A 686 -16.33 3.96 -30.12
CA GLU A 686 -17.78 4.00 -30.37
C GLU A 686 -18.20 2.89 -31.36
N GLU A 687 -17.34 2.52 -32.31
CA GLU A 687 -17.59 1.43 -33.26
C GLU A 687 -17.45 0.03 -32.61
N GLU A 688 -16.61 -0.12 -31.58
CA GLU A 688 -16.38 -1.38 -30.86
C GLU A 688 -17.40 -1.65 -29.73
N ALA A 689 -18.10 -0.65 -29.24
CA ALA A 689 -19.08 -0.74 -28.15
C ALA A 689 -20.45 -1.22 -28.60
#